data_8a68d981a88fa6b5a35a8479286d1eef
#
_entry.id   8a68d981a88fa6b5a35a8479286d1eef
#
_cell.length_a   1.000
_cell.length_b   1.000
_cell.length_c   1.000
_cell.angle_alpha   90.00
_cell.angle_beta   90.00
_cell.angle_gamma   90.00
#
_symmetry.space_group_name_H-M   'P 1'
#
loop_
_entity.id
_entity.type
_entity.pdbx_description
1 polymer ?
#
loop_
_entity_poly.entity_id
_entity_poly.type
_entity_poly.pdbx_seq_one_letter_code
_entity_poly.pdbx_strand_id
1 'polypeptide(L)'
;MNIISTNVYVGPNRYARFPVIRHVLDLGILEDWPTVKLGNKFIDTLLVLLPGLAEHGCSYQTPGGFVKRLKEKEGTWLGHVMEHVAIELQNIAGSEVTFGKTRSTDIKGQYNVVFQYLQRDVGLGSGRLARQLLLDLLPRDLKDQMEDIVPDFNFEEERDDFIRFAQRFEFGPSTASLVKAAKERDIPAMRLNQYSLVQFGQGKYQKRIQATVTNETRHISVEIASDKDDTNSLLNDLGLPVPIQKLVYNENAAVRMANRIGYPVVVKPLNANHGRGVSINLTKNEQVQSAFKFARERGSSKGVLVESFITGLDHRMLVVNGKLIAVAKRVPGHVTGDGKHSIQRLIDIVNSDPRRGIGHEKVLTKIQVDHQAERLMKTKGYNLDTVLKKGEQLFLRSTANLSTGGTAIDMTDIVHPDNRSMAERAVKAIGLDVGGVDFLTDDITRSYREIGGAIVEVNAAPGFRMHIAPSQGEPRDVAGPVMDMLFPNSSPSRIPIAAITGTNGKTTTTRMLAHLMKTAGHTVGFTTTDGVYIDGHLTMKGDMTGPKSAQMVLRDPDVDMAVLETARGGIVRSGLGYERSDVAACLNISADHLGLKGIDTLEQLAEVKRIVVETAIDTAVLNADDEYCLRMADYSKADHLCYVTMNPTHELVKQHIQAGGRAVVLEKGINGDMITFYDNGAHIPLLWTHLIPATLEGKAVHNVQNAMFAAALAYSMGKELDDIRHGLQTFTQTFFQAPGKMNIFEEHPFKVLLDYAHNPAAVRAISELCSKLDVNGRRIAVISAPGDRRDEDIQEIAEIASPHFDHFICKADDNRRGRADDEVPQLMKKTLLTAGIKTAGIDVIPDEAGAVEAALSMGKEGDLVLILGDDITRCWKQIVHFDSEKTAPVDKSAKFKQDETVVEDFHFELEEGQKIIQDERGVRIAKEEAD
;
A
#
# COMPACT_ATOMS: atom_id res chain seq x y z
N MET A 1 -31.64 1.10 -8.63
CA MET A 1 -30.58 0.97 -7.62
C MET A 1 -29.24 1.31 -8.27
N ASN A 2 -28.74 2.55 -8.08
CA ASN A 2 -27.58 3.07 -8.80
C ASN A 2 -26.42 3.42 -7.87
N ILE A 3 -25.20 3.03 -8.27
CA ILE A 3 -23.97 3.46 -7.56
C ILE A 3 -23.57 4.82 -8.10
N ILE A 4 -23.81 5.87 -7.31
CA ILE A 4 -23.50 7.28 -7.67
C ILE A 4 -21.99 7.53 -7.63
N SER A 5 -21.30 7.01 -6.61
CA SER A 5 -19.86 7.17 -6.46
C SER A 5 -19.25 6.01 -5.68
N THR A 6 -17.95 5.78 -5.95
CA THR A 6 -17.15 4.76 -5.28
C THR A 6 -15.87 5.36 -4.75
N ASN A 7 -15.57 5.11 -3.47
CA ASN A 7 -14.29 5.42 -2.86
C ASN A 7 -13.61 4.13 -2.37
N VAL A 8 -12.30 4.05 -2.58
CA VAL A 8 -11.47 2.96 -2.09
C VAL A 8 -10.50 3.51 -1.06
N TYR A 9 -10.64 3.09 0.18
CA TYR A 9 -9.79 3.48 1.29
C TYR A 9 -8.73 2.40 1.54
N VAL A 10 -7.46 2.77 1.47
CA VAL A 10 -6.34 1.82 1.49
C VAL A 10 -5.78 1.51 2.89
N GLY A 11 -6.26 2.21 3.92
CA GLY A 11 -5.85 2.05 5.32
C GLY A 11 -6.82 2.74 6.26
N PRO A 12 -6.41 3.19 7.45
CA PRO A 12 -7.26 3.90 8.40
C PRO A 12 -8.02 5.06 7.74
N ASN A 13 -9.30 5.13 8.01
CA ASN A 13 -10.24 6.06 7.37
C ASN A 13 -11.42 6.36 8.33
N ARG A 14 -12.36 7.21 7.91
CA ARG A 14 -13.51 7.58 8.73
C ARG A 14 -14.49 6.44 9.08
N TYR A 15 -14.37 5.28 8.46
CA TYR A 15 -15.27 4.14 8.64
C TYR A 15 -14.63 3.00 9.43
N ALA A 16 -13.32 2.77 9.24
CA ALA A 16 -12.58 1.66 9.83
C ALA A 16 -11.07 1.97 9.92
N ARG A 17 -10.33 1.17 10.70
CA ARG A 17 -8.87 1.26 10.79
C ARG A 17 -8.13 0.39 9.76
N PHE A 18 -8.86 -0.18 8.82
CA PHE A 18 -8.36 -1.07 7.77
C PHE A 18 -9.02 -0.72 6.42
N PRO A 19 -8.56 -1.31 5.32
CA PRO A 19 -9.07 -1.02 3.97
C PRO A 19 -10.55 -1.33 3.81
N VAL A 20 -11.31 -0.37 3.23
CA VAL A 20 -12.74 -0.54 2.92
C VAL A 20 -13.09 0.10 1.57
N ILE A 21 -14.10 -0.44 0.90
CA ILE A 21 -14.77 0.20 -0.22
C ILE A 21 -16.05 0.85 0.29
N ARG A 22 -16.33 2.05 -0.18
CA ARG A 22 -17.58 2.77 0.03
C ARG A 22 -18.26 2.99 -1.31
N HIS A 23 -19.47 2.50 -1.45
CA HIS A 23 -20.39 2.91 -2.51
C HIS A 23 -21.44 3.88 -1.95
N VAL A 24 -21.68 4.98 -2.65
CA VAL A 24 -22.90 5.77 -2.44
C VAL A 24 -23.95 5.19 -3.36
N LEU A 25 -24.94 4.56 -2.75
CA LEU A 25 -25.99 3.83 -3.45
C LEU A 25 -27.30 4.62 -3.38
N ASP A 26 -27.90 4.87 -4.54
CA ASP A 26 -29.26 5.42 -4.65
C ASP A 26 -30.24 4.28 -4.92
N LEU A 27 -31.19 4.07 -4.02
CA LEU A 27 -32.21 3.04 -4.14
C LEU A 27 -33.34 3.42 -5.11
N GLY A 28 -33.55 4.71 -5.36
CA GLY A 28 -34.66 5.19 -6.15
C GLY A 28 -36.00 4.66 -5.60
N ILE A 29 -36.83 4.08 -6.45
CA ILE A 29 -38.14 3.50 -6.06
C ILE A 29 -38.01 2.35 -5.07
N LEU A 30 -36.85 1.69 -4.97
CA LEU A 30 -36.60 0.58 -4.05
C LEU A 30 -36.46 1.05 -2.58
N GLU A 31 -36.40 2.35 -2.32
CA GLU A 31 -36.47 2.91 -0.96
C GLU A 31 -37.73 2.51 -0.23
N ASP A 32 -38.86 2.40 -0.94
CA ASP A 32 -40.13 1.99 -0.38
C ASP A 32 -40.33 0.45 -0.30
N TRP A 33 -39.28 -0.31 -0.67
CA TRP A 33 -39.32 -1.79 -0.74
C TRP A 33 -38.27 -2.46 0.18
N PRO A 34 -38.40 -2.38 1.50
CA PRO A 34 -37.57 -3.18 2.41
C PRO A 34 -37.82 -4.67 2.22
N THR A 35 -36.93 -5.52 2.72
CA THR A 35 -36.92 -6.98 2.50
C THR A 35 -38.24 -7.67 2.86
N VAL A 36 -38.97 -7.19 3.85
CA VAL A 36 -40.31 -7.74 4.21
C VAL A 36 -41.36 -7.48 3.13
N LYS A 37 -41.28 -6.37 2.40
CA LYS A 37 -42.18 -6.09 1.27
C LYS A 37 -41.78 -6.86 0.02
N LEU A 38 -40.47 -7.12 -0.20
CA LEU A 38 -39.99 -8.00 -1.27
C LEU A 38 -40.43 -9.45 -1.06
N GLY A 39 -40.67 -9.82 0.20
CA GLY A 39 -41.31 -11.08 0.59
C GLY A 39 -40.35 -12.24 0.81
N ASN A 40 -40.85 -13.32 1.39
CA ASN A 40 -40.08 -14.51 1.73
C ASN A 40 -39.39 -15.15 0.54
N LYS A 41 -40.01 -15.11 -0.65
CA LYS A 41 -39.39 -15.67 -1.87
C LYS A 41 -38.06 -15.04 -2.20
N PHE A 42 -37.94 -13.71 -2.07
CA PHE A 42 -36.69 -12.99 -2.26
C PHE A 42 -35.64 -13.45 -1.24
N ILE A 43 -35.98 -13.47 0.04
CA ILE A 43 -35.11 -13.86 1.15
C ILE A 43 -34.64 -15.31 0.99
N ASP A 44 -35.55 -16.23 0.78
CA ASP A 44 -35.25 -17.66 0.70
C ASP A 44 -34.41 -17.99 -0.55
N THR A 45 -34.67 -17.33 -1.69
CA THR A 45 -33.86 -17.49 -2.90
C THR A 45 -32.42 -16.95 -2.67
N LEU A 46 -32.30 -15.79 -2.03
CA LEU A 46 -30.98 -15.21 -1.70
C LEU A 46 -30.15 -16.15 -0.81
N LEU A 47 -30.76 -16.75 0.20
CA LEU A 47 -30.09 -17.69 1.11
C LEU A 47 -29.77 -19.04 0.46
N VAL A 48 -30.53 -19.47 -0.55
CA VAL A 48 -30.21 -20.67 -1.36
C VAL A 48 -29.01 -20.43 -2.23
N LEU A 49 -28.92 -19.24 -2.87
CA LEU A 49 -27.81 -18.87 -3.74
C LEU A 49 -26.50 -18.58 -2.96
N LEU A 50 -26.63 -18.04 -1.76
CA LEU A 50 -25.52 -17.65 -0.87
C LEU A 50 -25.77 -18.18 0.56
N PRO A 51 -25.56 -19.48 0.80
CA PRO A 51 -25.86 -20.10 2.09
C PRO A 51 -25.06 -19.53 3.27
N GLY A 52 -23.84 -19.04 3.03
CA GLY A 52 -22.98 -18.45 4.06
C GLY A 52 -23.58 -17.20 4.72
N LEU A 53 -24.51 -16.49 4.04
CA LEU A 53 -25.25 -15.38 4.64
C LEU A 53 -26.02 -15.78 5.90
N ALA A 54 -26.34 -17.06 6.07
CA ALA A 54 -26.99 -17.58 7.28
C ALA A 54 -26.12 -17.48 8.54
N GLU A 55 -24.79 -17.41 8.38
CA GLU A 55 -23.85 -17.30 9.48
C GLU A 55 -23.50 -15.85 9.83
N HIS A 56 -23.90 -14.87 9.01
CA HIS A 56 -23.59 -13.47 9.25
C HIS A 56 -24.26 -12.92 10.50
N GLY A 57 -23.46 -12.33 11.40
CA GLY A 57 -23.92 -11.84 12.70
C GLY A 57 -24.69 -10.52 12.65
N CYS A 58 -24.43 -9.65 11.65
CA CYS A 58 -25.00 -8.32 11.53
C CYS A 58 -24.86 -7.50 12.85
N SER A 59 -25.78 -6.58 13.10
CA SER A 59 -25.85 -5.79 14.33
C SER A 59 -26.11 -6.61 15.60
N TYR A 60 -26.58 -7.85 15.47
CA TYR A 60 -26.83 -8.77 16.59
C TYR A 60 -25.57 -9.46 17.11
N GLN A 61 -24.47 -9.45 16.34
CA GLN A 61 -23.18 -10.07 16.66
C GLN A 61 -23.28 -11.57 17.01
N THR A 62 -24.33 -12.24 16.51
CA THR A 62 -24.56 -13.67 16.69
C THR A 62 -24.83 -14.33 15.34
N PRO A 63 -24.39 -15.57 15.10
CA PRO A 63 -24.74 -16.30 13.88
C PRO A 63 -26.24 -16.25 13.60
N GLY A 64 -26.64 -16.03 12.36
CA GLY A 64 -28.05 -15.85 11.96
C GLY A 64 -28.61 -14.45 12.19
N GLY A 65 -27.88 -13.53 12.77
CA GLY A 65 -28.35 -12.17 13.03
C GLY A 65 -28.81 -11.45 11.76
N PHE A 66 -28.12 -11.66 10.64
CA PHE A 66 -28.52 -11.10 9.35
C PHE A 66 -29.88 -11.66 8.87
N VAL A 67 -30.08 -12.96 8.95
CA VAL A 67 -31.36 -13.60 8.56
C VAL A 67 -32.50 -13.07 9.42
N LYS A 68 -32.26 -12.91 10.74
CA LYS A 68 -33.23 -12.29 11.65
C LYS A 68 -33.56 -10.88 11.17
N ARG A 69 -32.57 -10.07 10.82
CA ARG A 69 -32.74 -8.70 10.33
C ARG A 69 -33.53 -8.61 9.04
N LEU A 70 -33.35 -9.56 8.12
CA LEU A 70 -34.14 -9.65 6.88
C LEU A 70 -35.66 -9.88 7.13
N LYS A 71 -36.01 -10.62 8.20
CA LYS A 71 -37.39 -11.08 8.52
C LYS A 71 -38.07 -10.28 9.62
N GLU A 72 -37.43 -9.29 10.25
CA GLU A 72 -38.04 -8.43 11.25
C GLU A 72 -39.22 -7.61 10.70
N LYS A 73 -40.07 -7.06 11.59
CA LYS A 73 -41.28 -6.34 11.24
C LYS A 73 -41.08 -5.23 10.20
N GLU A 74 -39.96 -4.52 10.28
CA GLU A 74 -39.59 -3.47 9.31
C GLU A 74 -38.69 -3.97 8.19
N GLY A 75 -38.04 -5.11 8.41
CA GLY A 75 -37.04 -5.65 7.50
C GLY A 75 -35.76 -4.80 7.41
N THR A 76 -35.11 -4.82 6.25
CA THR A 76 -33.96 -3.96 5.98
C THR A 76 -33.92 -3.54 4.52
N TRP A 77 -33.19 -2.46 4.22
CA TRP A 77 -33.05 -1.92 2.87
C TRP A 77 -31.99 -2.65 2.06
N LEU A 78 -32.14 -2.61 0.72
CA LEU A 78 -31.24 -3.31 -0.21
C LEU A 78 -29.77 -2.85 -0.13
N GLY A 79 -29.50 -1.63 0.33
CA GLY A 79 -28.14 -1.18 0.58
C GLY A 79 -27.43 -2.01 1.65
N HIS A 80 -28.13 -2.35 2.74
CA HIS A 80 -27.60 -3.22 3.79
C HIS A 80 -27.48 -4.68 3.32
N VAL A 81 -28.42 -5.13 2.49
CA VAL A 81 -28.34 -6.48 1.89
C VAL A 81 -27.14 -6.57 0.96
N MET A 82 -26.90 -5.53 0.13
CA MET A 82 -25.74 -5.45 -0.78
C MET A 82 -24.42 -5.53 -0.02
N GLU A 83 -24.30 -4.88 1.14
CA GLU A 83 -23.15 -4.96 2.02
C GLU A 83 -22.81 -6.41 2.39
N HIS A 84 -23.79 -7.14 2.92
CA HIS A 84 -23.61 -8.54 3.34
C HIS A 84 -23.31 -9.46 2.16
N VAL A 85 -23.97 -9.26 1.02
CA VAL A 85 -23.72 -10.02 -0.20
C VAL A 85 -22.31 -9.77 -0.75
N ALA A 86 -21.83 -8.52 -0.75
CA ALA A 86 -20.49 -8.19 -1.18
C ALA A 86 -19.40 -8.80 -0.29
N ILE A 87 -19.64 -8.89 1.02
CA ILE A 87 -18.76 -9.60 1.97
C ILE A 87 -18.76 -11.09 1.67
N GLU A 88 -19.93 -11.71 1.54
CA GLU A 88 -20.07 -13.15 1.30
C GLU A 88 -19.41 -13.57 -0.01
N LEU A 89 -19.60 -12.79 -1.10
CA LEU A 89 -18.96 -13.07 -2.38
C LEU A 89 -17.42 -13.06 -2.27
N GLN A 90 -16.85 -12.13 -1.51
CA GLN A 90 -15.40 -12.12 -1.26
C GLN A 90 -14.97 -13.36 -0.46
N ASN A 91 -15.75 -13.78 0.55
CA ASN A 91 -15.45 -14.95 1.37
C ASN A 91 -15.53 -16.26 0.55
N ILE A 92 -16.52 -16.39 -0.31
CA ILE A 92 -16.61 -17.53 -1.25
C ILE A 92 -15.40 -17.55 -2.20
N ALA A 93 -14.92 -16.37 -2.61
CA ALA A 93 -13.76 -16.25 -3.47
C ALA A 93 -12.40 -16.43 -2.74
N GLY A 94 -12.41 -16.69 -1.41
CA GLY A 94 -11.23 -16.99 -0.61
C GLY A 94 -10.71 -15.84 0.25
N SER A 95 -11.35 -14.67 0.23
CA SER A 95 -10.95 -13.52 1.07
C SER A 95 -11.65 -13.60 2.44
N GLU A 96 -10.91 -13.56 3.53
CA GLU A 96 -11.48 -13.55 4.88
C GLU A 96 -11.82 -12.10 5.29
N VAL A 97 -13.05 -11.63 4.99
CA VAL A 97 -13.55 -10.31 5.35
C VAL A 97 -14.86 -10.40 6.13
N THR A 98 -15.04 -9.54 7.12
CA THR A 98 -16.21 -9.61 8.01
C THR A 98 -16.88 -8.26 8.23
N PHE A 99 -16.19 -7.15 8.01
CA PHE A 99 -16.70 -5.83 8.33
C PHE A 99 -17.55 -5.25 7.22
N GLY A 100 -18.75 -4.77 7.62
CA GLY A 100 -19.62 -3.96 6.82
C GLY A 100 -20.36 -2.91 7.66
N LYS A 101 -20.77 -1.82 7.02
CA LYS A 101 -21.53 -0.73 7.65
C LYS A 101 -22.33 0.05 6.62
N THR A 102 -23.63 -0.01 6.72
CA THR A 102 -24.52 0.81 5.88
C THR A 102 -25.20 1.91 6.71
N ARG A 103 -25.17 3.14 6.20
CA ARG A 103 -25.77 4.33 6.81
C ARG A 103 -26.42 5.20 5.73
N SER A 104 -27.57 5.79 6.04
CA SER A 104 -28.20 6.83 5.20
C SER A 104 -27.26 8.03 5.02
N THR A 105 -27.43 8.71 3.91
CA THR A 105 -26.89 10.06 3.70
C THR A 105 -27.96 11.09 4.10
N ASP A 106 -27.66 12.36 3.93
CA ASP A 106 -28.65 13.44 4.15
C ASP A 106 -29.73 13.48 3.05
N ILE A 107 -29.56 12.72 1.96
CA ILE A 107 -30.51 12.60 0.86
C ILE A 107 -31.31 11.31 1.04
N LYS A 108 -32.63 11.42 1.11
CA LYS A 108 -33.54 10.26 1.22
C LYS A 108 -33.32 9.30 0.06
N GLY A 109 -33.25 8.00 0.37
CA GLY A 109 -33.01 6.92 -0.60
C GLY A 109 -31.55 6.71 -0.95
N GLN A 110 -30.64 7.54 -0.42
CA GLN A 110 -29.21 7.36 -0.61
C GLN A 110 -28.49 6.82 0.62
N TYR A 111 -27.62 5.84 0.39
CA TYR A 111 -26.88 5.13 1.43
C TYR A 111 -25.40 5.03 1.15
N ASN A 112 -24.60 5.21 2.22
CA ASN A 112 -23.20 4.82 2.24
C ASN A 112 -23.13 3.33 2.55
N VAL A 113 -22.82 2.51 1.57
CA VAL A 113 -22.57 1.07 1.70
C VAL A 113 -21.08 0.85 1.80
N VAL A 114 -20.60 0.47 2.96
CA VAL A 114 -19.17 0.29 3.25
C VAL A 114 -18.90 -1.16 3.60
N PHE A 115 -17.89 -1.76 3.00
CA PHE A 115 -17.45 -3.11 3.31
C PHE A 115 -15.93 -3.27 3.16
N GLN A 116 -15.37 -4.16 3.97
CA GLN A 116 -13.94 -4.49 3.97
C GLN A 116 -13.53 -5.18 2.70
N TYR A 117 -12.27 -5.00 2.31
CA TYR A 117 -11.63 -5.77 1.25
C TYR A 117 -10.18 -6.13 1.62
N LEU A 118 -9.68 -7.24 1.07
CA LEU A 118 -8.25 -7.61 1.09
C LEU A 118 -7.59 -7.28 -0.24
N GLN A 119 -8.29 -7.50 -1.35
CA GLN A 119 -7.85 -7.16 -2.70
C GLN A 119 -8.82 -6.17 -3.32
N ARG A 120 -8.27 -5.02 -3.76
CA ARG A 120 -9.07 -3.90 -4.28
C ARG A 120 -10.04 -4.31 -5.38
N ASP A 121 -9.53 -5.00 -6.40
CA ASP A 121 -10.32 -5.31 -7.60
C ASP A 121 -11.35 -6.40 -7.33
N VAL A 122 -11.05 -7.32 -6.41
CA VAL A 122 -11.99 -8.33 -5.90
C VAL A 122 -13.12 -7.64 -5.13
N GLY A 123 -12.80 -6.73 -4.21
CA GLY A 123 -13.81 -5.96 -3.49
C GLY A 123 -14.71 -5.11 -4.41
N LEU A 124 -14.13 -4.46 -5.43
CA LEU A 124 -14.92 -3.72 -6.42
C LEU A 124 -15.81 -4.64 -7.26
N GLY A 125 -15.29 -5.81 -7.62
CA GLY A 125 -16.05 -6.84 -8.35
C GLY A 125 -17.20 -7.39 -7.53
N SER A 126 -16.97 -7.70 -6.25
CA SER A 126 -18.01 -8.21 -5.34
C SER A 126 -19.17 -7.22 -5.17
N GLY A 127 -18.88 -5.92 -5.03
CA GLY A 127 -19.91 -4.88 -4.96
C GLY A 127 -20.77 -4.79 -6.22
N ARG A 128 -20.14 -4.90 -7.41
CA ARG A 128 -20.88 -4.91 -8.69
C ARG A 128 -21.75 -6.15 -8.82
N LEU A 129 -21.21 -7.32 -8.54
CA LEU A 129 -21.95 -8.59 -8.63
C LEU A 129 -23.07 -8.66 -7.59
N ALA A 130 -22.84 -8.15 -6.37
CA ALA A 130 -23.87 -8.03 -5.35
C ALA A 130 -25.05 -7.19 -5.83
N ARG A 131 -24.79 -6.03 -6.44
CA ARG A 131 -25.83 -5.17 -7.02
C ARG A 131 -26.63 -5.92 -8.12
N GLN A 132 -25.95 -6.59 -9.03
CA GLN A 132 -26.60 -7.34 -10.14
C GLN A 132 -27.46 -8.47 -9.62
N LEU A 133 -26.96 -9.26 -8.66
CA LEU A 133 -27.75 -10.32 -8.02
C LEU A 133 -29.03 -9.77 -7.38
N LEU A 134 -28.91 -8.68 -6.61
CA LEU A 134 -30.08 -8.10 -5.94
C LEU A 134 -31.12 -7.58 -6.94
N LEU A 135 -30.70 -6.97 -8.03
CA LEU A 135 -31.59 -6.55 -9.12
C LEU A 135 -32.27 -7.73 -9.81
N ASP A 136 -31.54 -8.84 -9.98
CA ASP A 136 -32.10 -10.05 -10.58
C ASP A 136 -33.12 -10.74 -9.68
N LEU A 137 -33.00 -10.67 -8.38
CA LEU A 137 -33.92 -11.26 -7.41
C LEU A 137 -35.21 -10.46 -7.21
N LEU A 138 -35.30 -9.24 -7.74
CA LEU A 138 -36.51 -8.42 -7.61
C LEU A 138 -37.76 -9.09 -8.21
N PRO A 139 -38.95 -8.83 -7.65
CA PRO A 139 -40.21 -9.15 -8.29
C PRO A 139 -40.30 -8.57 -9.71
N ARG A 140 -40.98 -9.27 -10.62
CA ARG A 140 -41.04 -8.90 -12.05
C ARG A 140 -41.50 -7.46 -12.26
N ASP A 141 -42.56 -7.06 -11.53
CA ASP A 141 -43.16 -5.72 -11.65
C ASP A 141 -42.19 -4.61 -11.28
N LEU A 142 -41.20 -4.88 -10.39
CA LEU A 142 -40.11 -3.96 -10.05
C LEU A 142 -38.97 -4.03 -11.05
N LYS A 143 -38.62 -5.22 -11.53
CA LYS A 143 -37.61 -5.39 -12.56
C LYS A 143 -37.94 -4.58 -13.82
N ASP A 144 -39.18 -4.61 -14.28
CA ASP A 144 -39.65 -3.92 -15.48
C ASP A 144 -39.53 -2.38 -15.37
N GLN A 145 -39.31 -1.85 -14.17
CA GLN A 145 -39.13 -0.42 -13.88
C GLN A 145 -37.64 -0.03 -13.73
N MET A 146 -36.73 -0.98 -13.88
CA MET A 146 -35.27 -0.75 -13.70
C MET A 146 -34.59 -0.64 -15.05
N GLU A 147 -33.71 0.39 -15.22
CA GLU A 147 -32.96 0.60 -16.47
C GLU A 147 -31.75 -0.31 -16.63
N ASP A 148 -31.17 -0.82 -15.54
CA ASP A 148 -29.86 -1.52 -15.51
C ASP A 148 -29.96 -3.04 -15.29
N ILE A 149 -31.02 -3.68 -15.70
CA ILE A 149 -31.16 -5.13 -15.62
C ILE A 149 -30.37 -5.79 -16.74
N VAL A 150 -29.51 -6.73 -16.39
CA VAL A 150 -28.77 -7.53 -17.36
C VAL A 150 -29.70 -8.62 -17.88
N PRO A 151 -30.00 -8.66 -19.21
CA PRO A 151 -30.79 -9.74 -19.79
C PRO A 151 -30.07 -11.09 -19.58
N ASP A 152 -30.82 -12.13 -19.29
CA ASP A 152 -30.35 -13.51 -19.14
C ASP A 152 -29.25 -13.69 -18.09
N PHE A 153 -29.28 -12.86 -17.02
CA PHE A 153 -28.32 -12.95 -15.92
C PHE A 153 -28.38 -14.33 -15.23
N ASN A 154 -27.25 -15.02 -15.23
CA ASN A 154 -27.08 -16.32 -14.56
C ASN A 154 -26.11 -16.17 -13.41
N PHE A 155 -26.61 -16.07 -12.17
CA PHE A 155 -25.78 -15.85 -11.00
C PHE A 155 -24.72 -16.95 -10.78
N GLU A 156 -25.03 -18.23 -11.09
CA GLU A 156 -24.06 -19.31 -10.87
C GLU A 156 -22.84 -19.16 -11.80
N GLU A 157 -23.06 -18.79 -13.05
CA GLU A 157 -21.99 -18.53 -14.01
C GLU A 157 -21.18 -17.29 -13.63
N GLU A 158 -21.85 -16.19 -13.29
CA GLU A 158 -21.20 -14.94 -12.90
C GLU A 158 -20.43 -15.09 -11.58
N ARG A 159 -20.96 -15.86 -10.61
CA ARG A 159 -20.23 -16.21 -9.37
C ARG A 159 -18.95 -16.99 -9.67
N ASP A 160 -19.05 -18.00 -10.54
CA ASP A 160 -17.92 -18.84 -10.90
C ASP A 160 -16.86 -18.05 -11.68
N ASP A 161 -17.29 -17.13 -12.55
CA ASP A 161 -16.40 -16.18 -13.23
C ASP A 161 -15.76 -15.20 -12.26
N PHE A 162 -16.50 -14.70 -11.29
CA PHE A 162 -15.98 -13.84 -10.22
C PHE A 162 -14.95 -14.59 -9.37
N ILE A 163 -15.19 -15.85 -9.01
CA ILE A 163 -14.22 -16.68 -8.28
C ILE A 163 -12.94 -16.85 -9.11
N ARG A 164 -13.05 -17.17 -10.41
CA ARG A 164 -11.90 -17.27 -11.32
C ARG A 164 -11.14 -15.94 -11.45
N PHE A 165 -11.87 -14.82 -11.47
CA PHE A 165 -11.29 -13.49 -11.47
C PHE A 165 -10.53 -13.21 -10.18
N ALA A 166 -11.11 -13.46 -9.01
CA ALA A 166 -10.51 -13.24 -7.70
C ALA A 166 -9.22 -14.04 -7.53
N GLN A 167 -9.19 -15.30 -7.99
CA GLN A 167 -8.01 -16.17 -7.92
C GLN A 167 -6.78 -15.61 -8.63
N ARG A 168 -6.96 -14.75 -9.64
CA ARG A 168 -5.83 -14.09 -10.33
C ARG A 168 -5.13 -13.06 -9.44
N PHE A 169 -5.83 -12.53 -8.45
CA PHE A 169 -5.34 -11.51 -7.54
C PHE A 169 -4.91 -12.07 -6.17
N GLU A 170 -5.29 -13.30 -5.87
CA GLU A 170 -4.87 -13.94 -4.63
C GLU A 170 -3.38 -14.32 -4.65
N PHE A 171 -2.82 -14.38 -3.46
CA PHE A 171 -1.49 -14.98 -3.31
C PHE A 171 -1.60 -16.50 -3.43
N GLY A 172 -0.68 -17.11 -4.16
CA GLY A 172 -0.53 -18.55 -4.07
C GLY A 172 -0.21 -18.99 -2.62
N PRO A 173 -0.51 -20.27 -2.25
CA PRO A 173 -0.46 -20.73 -0.86
C PRO A 173 0.87 -20.45 -0.12
N SER A 174 1.99 -20.50 -0.82
CA SER A 174 3.32 -20.19 -0.24
C SER A 174 3.45 -18.72 0.15
N THR A 175 3.10 -17.80 -0.76
CA THR A 175 3.17 -16.35 -0.48
C THR A 175 2.14 -15.96 0.57
N ALA A 176 0.92 -16.52 0.51
CA ALA A 176 -0.12 -16.28 1.52
C ALA A 176 0.33 -16.68 2.92
N SER A 177 0.97 -17.85 3.07
CA SER A 177 1.51 -18.29 4.38
C SER A 177 2.60 -17.36 4.90
N LEU A 178 3.49 -16.85 4.03
CA LEU A 178 4.53 -15.88 4.40
C LEU A 178 3.93 -14.54 4.84
N VAL A 179 2.92 -14.04 4.13
CA VAL A 179 2.21 -12.81 4.52
C VAL A 179 1.49 -12.98 5.86
N LYS A 180 0.87 -14.15 6.08
CA LYS A 180 0.25 -14.49 7.37
C LYS A 180 1.28 -14.52 8.51
N ALA A 181 2.39 -15.24 8.32
CA ALA A 181 3.47 -15.32 9.30
C ALA A 181 4.10 -13.95 9.63
N ALA A 182 4.18 -13.05 8.63
CA ALA A 182 4.61 -11.67 8.84
C ALA A 182 3.62 -10.89 9.71
N LYS A 183 2.31 -10.99 9.41
CA LYS A 183 1.26 -10.32 10.21
C LYS A 183 1.25 -10.79 11.67
N GLU A 184 1.41 -12.10 11.90
CA GLU A 184 1.48 -12.67 13.26
C GLU A 184 2.69 -12.16 14.06
N ARG A 185 3.72 -11.65 13.38
CA ARG A 185 4.92 -11.04 13.96
C ARG A 185 4.90 -9.52 13.92
N ASP A 186 3.76 -8.92 13.58
CA ASP A 186 3.60 -7.47 13.40
C ASP A 186 4.58 -6.86 12.37
N ILE A 187 5.00 -7.64 11.39
CA ILE A 187 5.85 -7.19 10.29
C ILE A 187 4.95 -6.63 9.17
N PRO A 188 5.13 -5.37 8.76
CA PRO A 188 4.39 -4.79 7.65
C PRO A 188 4.59 -5.58 6.37
N ALA A 189 3.50 -5.82 5.65
CA ALA A 189 3.54 -6.50 4.35
C ALA A 189 2.87 -5.63 3.29
N MET A 190 3.56 -5.40 2.18
CA MET A 190 3.07 -4.59 1.07
C MET A 190 3.28 -5.31 -0.26
N ARG A 191 2.18 -5.55 -0.98
CA ARG A 191 2.25 -6.14 -2.32
C ARG A 191 2.77 -5.12 -3.33
N LEU A 192 3.81 -5.47 -4.09
CA LEU A 192 4.48 -4.56 -5.03
C LEU A 192 4.02 -4.72 -6.48
N ASN A 193 3.49 -5.90 -6.86
CA ASN A 193 2.97 -6.17 -8.19
C ASN A 193 1.67 -7.01 -8.13
N GLN A 194 1.06 -7.26 -9.26
CA GLN A 194 -0.15 -8.10 -9.36
C GLN A 194 0.11 -9.60 -9.10
N TYR A 195 1.38 -10.02 -8.98
CA TYR A 195 1.77 -11.42 -8.76
C TYR A 195 2.17 -11.64 -7.30
N SER A 196 3.33 -12.23 -7.04
CA SER A 196 3.81 -12.67 -5.73
C SER A 196 4.97 -11.83 -5.17
N LEU A 197 5.30 -10.68 -5.77
CA LEU A 197 6.33 -9.80 -5.23
C LEU A 197 5.76 -9.03 -4.03
N VAL A 198 6.31 -9.29 -2.85
CA VAL A 198 5.90 -8.68 -1.58
C VAL A 198 7.12 -8.07 -0.90
N GLN A 199 6.94 -6.87 -0.37
CA GLN A 199 7.87 -6.24 0.56
C GLN A 199 7.38 -6.51 1.99
N PHE A 200 8.26 -7.03 2.83
CA PHE A 200 8.12 -7.09 4.27
C PHE A 200 8.98 -6.00 4.91
N GLY A 201 8.46 -5.36 5.96
CA GLY A 201 9.12 -4.24 6.59
C GLY A 201 9.04 -2.93 5.79
N GLN A 202 9.66 -1.88 6.33
CA GLN A 202 9.62 -0.50 5.82
C GLN A 202 11.01 0.10 5.73
N GLY A 203 11.19 1.05 4.80
CA GLY A 203 12.41 1.82 4.68
C GLY A 203 13.65 0.92 4.57
N LYS A 204 14.72 1.26 5.26
CA LYS A 204 15.98 0.48 5.28
C LYS A 204 15.86 -0.93 5.86
N TYR A 205 14.78 -1.23 6.57
CA TYR A 205 14.53 -2.56 7.14
C TYR A 205 13.73 -3.48 6.21
N GLN A 206 13.41 -3.04 5.00
CA GLN A 206 12.62 -3.83 4.08
C GLN A 206 13.35 -5.10 3.62
N LYS A 207 12.57 -6.16 3.48
CA LYS A 207 12.96 -7.40 2.82
C LYS A 207 11.94 -7.72 1.74
N ARG A 208 12.36 -8.33 0.63
CA ARG A 208 11.46 -8.67 -0.47
C ARG A 208 11.45 -10.16 -0.72
N ILE A 209 10.29 -10.65 -1.12
CA ILE A 209 10.13 -12.02 -1.61
C ILE A 209 9.42 -12.03 -2.96
N GLN A 210 9.70 -13.07 -3.75
CA GLN A 210 8.89 -13.45 -4.90
C GLN A 210 8.64 -14.96 -4.81
N ALA A 211 7.39 -15.36 -4.59
CA ALA A 211 7.03 -16.73 -4.17
C ALA A 211 7.76 -17.12 -2.87
N THR A 212 8.77 -17.99 -2.93
CA THR A 212 9.62 -18.40 -1.80
C THR A 212 11.09 -18.02 -1.99
N VAL A 213 11.42 -17.31 -3.06
CA VAL A 213 12.73 -16.67 -3.26
C VAL A 213 12.76 -15.38 -2.47
N THR A 214 13.81 -15.16 -1.69
CA THR A 214 13.99 -13.95 -0.87
C THR A 214 15.06 -13.04 -1.48
N ASN A 215 15.20 -11.82 -0.98
CA ASN A 215 16.31 -10.95 -1.38
C ASN A 215 17.69 -11.40 -0.83
N GLU A 216 17.71 -12.39 0.06
CA GLU A 216 18.94 -13.03 0.53
C GLU A 216 19.35 -14.22 -0.37
N THR A 217 18.44 -14.71 -1.24
CA THR A 217 18.74 -15.80 -2.18
C THR A 217 19.69 -15.31 -3.25
N ARG A 218 20.88 -15.91 -3.31
CA ARG A 218 21.93 -15.53 -4.27
C ARG A 218 21.62 -16.04 -5.66
N HIS A 219 21.80 -15.20 -6.67
CA HIS A 219 21.54 -15.56 -8.06
C HIS A 219 22.36 -16.78 -8.51
N ILE A 220 23.65 -16.84 -8.18
CA ILE A 220 24.50 -18.00 -8.48
C ILE A 220 23.92 -19.30 -7.91
N SER A 221 23.34 -19.26 -6.71
CA SER A 221 22.73 -20.44 -6.09
C SER A 221 21.48 -20.90 -6.85
N VAL A 222 20.72 -19.95 -7.40
CA VAL A 222 19.54 -20.23 -8.25
C VAL A 222 19.97 -20.85 -9.58
N GLU A 223 21.03 -20.31 -10.21
CA GLU A 223 21.60 -20.87 -11.45
C GLU A 223 22.11 -22.30 -11.25
N ILE A 224 22.91 -22.54 -10.20
CA ILE A 224 23.37 -23.89 -9.87
C ILE A 224 22.19 -24.84 -9.66
N ALA A 225 21.18 -24.44 -8.86
CA ALA A 225 20.00 -25.27 -8.60
C ALA A 225 19.18 -25.54 -9.88
N SER A 226 19.23 -24.66 -10.84
CA SER A 226 18.53 -24.79 -12.13
C SER A 226 19.27 -25.70 -13.14
N ASP A 227 20.58 -25.84 -13.00
CA ASP A 227 21.38 -26.76 -13.80
C ASP A 227 21.57 -28.11 -13.10
N LYS A 228 20.99 -29.15 -13.69
CA LYS A 228 21.00 -30.50 -13.09
C LYS A 228 22.39 -31.15 -13.12
N ASP A 229 23.26 -30.77 -14.07
CA ASP A 229 24.63 -31.31 -14.17
C ASP A 229 25.54 -30.66 -13.13
N ASP A 230 25.49 -29.34 -13.01
CA ASP A 230 26.25 -28.59 -12.01
C ASP A 230 25.82 -28.97 -10.58
N THR A 231 24.50 -29.03 -10.32
CA THR A 231 23.97 -29.48 -9.02
C THR A 231 24.47 -30.88 -8.67
N ASN A 232 24.36 -31.83 -9.59
CA ASN A 232 24.79 -33.21 -9.35
C ASN A 232 26.31 -33.28 -9.12
N SER A 233 27.11 -32.64 -9.94
CA SER A 233 28.57 -32.61 -9.82
C SER A 233 29.00 -32.03 -8.47
N LEU A 234 28.44 -30.86 -8.08
CA LEU A 234 28.76 -30.21 -6.81
C LEU A 234 28.41 -31.11 -5.58
N LEU A 235 27.23 -31.72 -5.60
CA LEU A 235 26.80 -32.61 -4.50
C LEU A 235 27.61 -33.91 -4.45
N ASN A 236 27.94 -34.51 -5.61
CA ASN A 236 28.78 -35.69 -5.72
C ASN A 236 30.18 -35.42 -5.19
N ASP A 237 30.81 -34.31 -5.50
CA ASP A 237 32.15 -33.93 -5.04
C ASP A 237 32.20 -33.75 -3.51
N LEU A 238 31.07 -33.47 -2.89
CA LEU A 238 30.90 -33.40 -1.42
C LEU A 238 30.50 -34.74 -0.80
N GLY A 239 30.45 -35.83 -1.58
CA GLY A 239 30.09 -37.19 -1.12
C GLY A 239 28.62 -37.33 -0.71
N LEU A 240 27.72 -36.45 -1.26
CA LEU A 240 26.28 -36.58 -1.05
C LEU A 240 25.68 -37.60 -2.05
N PRO A 241 24.61 -38.32 -1.67
CA PRO A 241 24.02 -39.32 -2.54
C PRO A 241 23.27 -38.68 -3.71
N VAL A 242 23.81 -38.79 -4.90
CA VAL A 242 23.20 -38.36 -6.16
C VAL A 242 23.22 -39.47 -7.19
N PRO A 243 22.34 -39.49 -8.20
CA PRO A 243 22.42 -40.44 -9.31
C PRO A 243 23.75 -40.32 -10.05
N ILE A 244 24.32 -41.47 -10.47
CA ILE A 244 25.45 -41.47 -11.40
C ILE A 244 24.89 -40.91 -12.72
N GLN A 245 25.37 -39.78 -13.20
CA GLN A 245 24.88 -39.18 -14.42
C GLN A 245 25.99 -38.72 -15.35
N LYS A 246 25.63 -38.53 -16.64
CA LYS A 246 26.52 -37.90 -17.64
C LYS A 246 25.73 -37.16 -18.69
N LEU A 247 26.21 -35.97 -19.02
CA LEU A 247 25.70 -35.17 -20.10
C LEU A 247 26.20 -35.73 -21.45
N VAL A 248 25.27 -35.89 -22.39
CA VAL A 248 25.54 -36.46 -23.73
C VAL A 248 24.84 -35.62 -24.78
N TYR A 249 25.42 -35.58 -26.03
CA TYR A 249 24.96 -34.75 -27.13
C TYR A 249 24.47 -35.52 -28.35
N ASN A 250 24.62 -36.86 -28.37
CA ASN A 250 24.16 -37.73 -29.45
C ASN A 250 23.69 -39.11 -28.90
N GLU A 251 22.90 -39.80 -29.71
CA GLU A 251 22.27 -41.08 -29.38
C GLU A 251 23.31 -42.17 -29.04
N ASN A 252 24.39 -42.25 -29.83
CA ASN A 252 25.42 -43.26 -29.59
C ASN A 252 26.17 -43.01 -28.27
N ALA A 253 26.37 -41.74 -27.90
CA ALA A 253 26.97 -41.40 -26.61
C ALA A 253 25.99 -41.76 -25.46
N ALA A 254 24.68 -41.55 -25.65
CA ALA A 254 23.66 -41.92 -24.67
C ALA A 254 23.63 -43.43 -24.40
N VAL A 255 23.66 -44.22 -25.47
CA VAL A 255 23.70 -45.69 -25.35
C VAL A 255 25.02 -46.17 -24.71
N ARG A 256 26.16 -45.67 -25.13
CA ARG A 256 27.45 -46.00 -24.48
C ARG A 256 27.46 -45.66 -23.00
N MET A 257 26.86 -44.53 -22.62
CA MET A 257 26.79 -44.12 -21.24
C MET A 257 25.80 -44.98 -20.44
N ALA A 258 24.62 -45.29 -20.99
CA ALA A 258 23.71 -46.25 -20.35
C ALA A 258 24.31 -47.59 -20.05
N ASN A 259 25.07 -48.15 -21.02
CA ASN A 259 25.80 -49.38 -20.83
C ASN A 259 26.93 -49.28 -19.75
N ARG A 260 27.56 -48.11 -19.61
CA ARG A 260 28.59 -47.85 -18.59
C ARG A 260 28.00 -47.64 -17.21
N ILE A 261 26.87 -46.95 -17.07
CA ILE A 261 26.15 -46.77 -15.80
C ILE A 261 25.54 -48.07 -15.32
N GLY A 262 25.06 -48.91 -16.24
CA GLY A 262 24.30 -50.10 -15.98
C GLY A 262 22.78 -49.85 -15.99
N TYR A 263 22.03 -50.77 -16.60
CA TYR A 263 20.57 -50.69 -16.64
C TYR A 263 19.94 -51.09 -15.29
N PRO A 264 18.75 -50.50 -14.97
CA PRO A 264 17.99 -49.53 -15.72
C PRO A 264 18.52 -48.11 -15.59
N VAL A 265 18.23 -47.26 -16.62
CA VAL A 265 18.63 -45.85 -16.66
C VAL A 265 17.45 -44.90 -16.91
N VAL A 266 17.69 -43.64 -16.63
CA VAL A 266 16.80 -42.49 -16.99
C VAL A 266 17.45 -41.64 -18.05
N VAL A 267 16.65 -41.15 -19.00
CA VAL A 267 17.07 -40.18 -19.99
C VAL A 267 16.18 -38.95 -19.85
N LYS A 268 16.79 -37.79 -19.63
CA LYS A 268 16.07 -36.52 -19.44
C LYS A 268 16.77 -35.34 -20.12
N PRO A 269 16.05 -34.27 -20.54
CA PRO A 269 16.70 -33.05 -21.02
C PRO A 269 17.43 -32.34 -19.87
N LEU A 270 18.51 -31.62 -20.20
CA LEU A 270 19.25 -30.81 -19.21
C LEU A 270 18.34 -29.76 -18.57
N ASN A 271 17.61 -29.00 -19.41
CA ASN A 271 16.87 -27.78 -19.00
C ASN A 271 15.34 -27.94 -19.24
N ALA A 272 14.68 -28.90 -18.62
CA ALA A 272 13.22 -29.01 -18.67
C ALA A 272 12.62 -29.21 -17.28
N ASN A 273 11.50 -28.51 -17.04
CA ASN A 273 10.77 -28.53 -15.79
C ASN A 273 9.54 -29.45 -15.86
N HIS A 274 9.00 -29.84 -14.70
CA HIS A 274 7.76 -30.62 -14.58
C HIS A 274 7.78 -32.00 -15.24
N GLY A 275 8.92 -32.65 -15.37
CA GLY A 275 9.05 -33.99 -15.94
C GLY A 275 8.84 -34.06 -17.46
N ARG A 276 8.90 -32.94 -18.17
CA ARG A 276 8.81 -32.90 -19.63
C ARG A 276 10.03 -33.55 -20.27
N GLY A 277 9.80 -34.49 -21.19
CA GLY A 277 10.88 -35.15 -21.92
C GLY A 277 11.64 -36.20 -21.11
N VAL A 278 11.23 -36.54 -19.88
CA VAL A 278 11.85 -37.55 -19.03
C VAL A 278 11.35 -38.93 -19.39
N SER A 279 12.28 -39.90 -19.60
CA SER A 279 11.99 -41.31 -19.78
C SER A 279 12.71 -42.12 -18.72
N ILE A 280 11.97 -42.91 -17.94
CA ILE A 280 12.47 -43.66 -16.77
C ILE A 280 12.45 -45.16 -17.00
N ASN A 281 13.24 -45.91 -16.21
CA ASN A 281 13.28 -47.35 -16.20
C ASN A 281 13.55 -47.95 -17.60
N LEU A 282 14.52 -47.37 -18.29
CA LEU A 282 14.95 -47.86 -19.59
C LEU A 282 15.92 -49.03 -19.40
N THR A 283 15.64 -50.14 -20.02
CA THR A 283 16.37 -51.42 -19.82
C THR A 283 17.07 -51.91 -21.09
N LYS A 284 16.90 -51.21 -22.23
CA LYS A 284 17.44 -51.59 -23.56
C LYS A 284 17.96 -50.40 -24.31
N ASN A 285 18.98 -50.67 -25.19
CA ASN A 285 19.62 -49.65 -26.02
C ASN A 285 18.64 -48.88 -26.91
N GLU A 286 17.66 -49.59 -27.54
CA GLU A 286 16.68 -49.00 -28.43
C GLU A 286 15.75 -48.01 -27.70
N GLN A 287 15.44 -48.33 -26.42
CA GLN A 287 14.66 -47.42 -25.56
C GLN A 287 15.43 -46.13 -25.26
N VAL A 288 16.75 -46.26 -24.98
CA VAL A 288 17.62 -45.10 -24.71
C VAL A 288 17.75 -44.22 -25.94
N GLN A 289 17.88 -44.78 -27.15
CA GLN A 289 17.91 -44.03 -28.40
C GLN A 289 16.61 -43.23 -28.64
N SER A 290 15.45 -43.88 -28.47
CA SER A 290 14.16 -43.24 -28.59
C SER A 290 13.93 -42.16 -27.53
N ALA A 291 14.35 -42.45 -26.29
CA ALA A 291 14.26 -41.49 -25.17
C ALA A 291 15.19 -40.28 -25.37
N PHE A 292 16.38 -40.48 -25.96
CA PHE A 292 17.30 -39.37 -26.31
C PHE A 292 16.63 -38.41 -27.31
N LYS A 293 16.00 -38.90 -28.39
CA LYS A 293 15.29 -38.08 -29.38
C LYS A 293 14.16 -37.33 -28.71
N PHE A 294 13.34 -38.01 -27.91
CA PHE A 294 12.23 -37.39 -27.18
C PHE A 294 12.67 -36.31 -26.20
N ALA A 295 13.76 -36.57 -25.45
CA ALA A 295 14.31 -35.59 -24.52
C ALA A 295 14.85 -34.35 -25.25
N ARG A 296 15.52 -34.54 -26.39
CA ARG A 296 16.09 -33.47 -27.20
C ARG A 296 15.03 -32.57 -27.87
N GLU A 297 13.90 -33.15 -28.29
CA GLU A 297 12.78 -32.39 -28.86
C GLU A 297 12.03 -31.54 -27.82
N ARG A 298 12.11 -31.89 -26.54
CA ARG A 298 11.38 -31.25 -25.44
C ARG A 298 12.25 -30.34 -24.58
N GLY A 299 13.56 -30.44 -24.69
CA GLY A 299 14.54 -29.56 -24.00
C GLY A 299 14.87 -28.32 -24.81
N SER A 300 15.17 -27.23 -24.13
CA SER A 300 15.66 -25.98 -24.74
C SER A 300 17.15 -26.03 -25.10
N SER A 301 17.91 -26.97 -24.53
CA SER A 301 19.35 -27.17 -24.83
C SER A 301 19.58 -28.43 -25.69
N LYS A 302 20.74 -28.47 -26.34
CA LYS A 302 21.18 -29.65 -27.11
C LYS A 302 21.66 -30.82 -26.22
N GLY A 303 21.88 -30.58 -24.92
CA GLY A 303 22.35 -31.57 -23.96
C GLY A 303 21.22 -32.43 -23.40
N VAL A 304 21.48 -33.73 -23.28
CA VAL A 304 20.60 -34.73 -22.69
C VAL A 304 21.38 -35.44 -21.58
N LEU A 305 20.76 -35.65 -20.43
CA LEU A 305 21.34 -36.39 -19.30
C LEU A 305 20.92 -37.85 -19.39
N VAL A 306 21.92 -38.74 -19.19
CA VAL A 306 21.70 -40.17 -18.92
C VAL A 306 22.14 -40.44 -17.49
N GLU A 307 21.25 -40.99 -16.69
CA GLU A 307 21.52 -41.22 -15.27
C GLU A 307 21.04 -42.60 -14.78
N SER A 308 21.60 -43.07 -13.66
CA SER A 308 21.16 -44.31 -13.01
C SER A 308 19.71 -44.15 -12.54
N PHE A 309 18.90 -45.19 -12.74
CA PHE A 309 17.54 -45.21 -12.26
C PHE A 309 17.52 -45.51 -10.75
N ILE A 310 17.00 -44.58 -9.97
CA ILE A 310 16.86 -44.73 -8.52
C ILE A 310 15.42 -45.14 -8.22
N THR A 311 15.26 -46.22 -7.45
CA THR A 311 13.98 -46.65 -6.91
C THR A 311 13.71 -45.97 -5.57
N GLY A 312 12.45 -45.89 -5.20
CA GLY A 312 12.05 -45.40 -3.88
C GLY A 312 10.86 -44.47 -3.91
N LEU A 313 10.45 -44.11 -2.71
CA LEU A 313 9.37 -43.14 -2.47
C LEU A 313 9.91 -41.73 -2.56
N ASP A 314 9.12 -40.86 -3.12
CA ASP A 314 9.51 -39.48 -3.37
C ASP A 314 9.22 -38.57 -2.17
N HIS A 315 10.29 -37.96 -1.62
CA HIS A 315 10.21 -37.06 -0.46
C HIS A 315 10.69 -35.67 -0.82
N ARG A 316 9.85 -34.64 -0.55
CA ARG A 316 10.27 -33.24 -0.52
C ARG A 316 10.74 -32.87 0.88
N MET A 317 11.99 -32.47 1.00
CA MET A 317 12.63 -32.06 2.24
C MET A 317 12.88 -30.54 2.16
N LEU A 318 12.21 -29.76 3.00
CA LEU A 318 12.30 -28.30 3.02
C LEU A 318 13.34 -27.85 4.05
N VAL A 319 14.35 -27.11 3.57
CA VAL A 319 15.41 -26.54 4.40
C VAL A 319 15.32 -25.01 4.34
N VAL A 320 15.31 -24.36 5.50
CA VAL A 320 15.31 -22.90 5.66
C VAL A 320 16.46 -22.52 6.58
N ASN A 321 17.27 -21.55 6.16
CA ASN A 321 18.46 -21.10 6.91
C ASN A 321 19.37 -22.26 7.37
N GLY A 322 19.55 -23.24 6.46
CA GLY A 322 20.39 -24.40 6.68
C GLY A 322 19.86 -25.42 7.70
N LYS A 323 18.59 -25.35 8.10
CA LYS A 323 17.90 -26.31 8.99
C LYS A 323 16.73 -26.96 8.27
N LEU A 324 16.59 -28.27 8.38
CA LEU A 324 15.43 -29.02 7.87
C LEU A 324 14.20 -28.68 8.72
N ILE A 325 13.18 -28.10 8.07
CA ILE A 325 11.94 -27.64 8.72
C ILE A 325 10.81 -28.64 8.53
N ALA A 326 10.68 -29.23 7.34
CA ALA A 326 9.59 -30.14 7.04
C ALA A 326 9.98 -31.19 6.00
N VAL A 327 9.39 -32.39 6.10
CA VAL A 327 9.51 -33.51 5.16
C VAL A 327 8.13 -33.98 4.75
N ALA A 328 7.86 -34.02 3.45
CA ALA A 328 6.62 -34.54 2.91
C ALA A 328 6.88 -35.66 1.91
N LYS A 329 6.28 -36.83 2.16
CA LYS A 329 6.23 -37.91 1.17
C LYS A 329 5.18 -37.54 0.14
N ARG A 330 5.57 -37.40 -1.12
CA ARG A 330 4.67 -37.09 -2.24
C ARG A 330 4.10 -38.37 -2.85
N VAL A 331 2.82 -38.41 -3.07
CA VAL A 331 2.10 -39.53 -3.68
C VAL A 331 1.43 -39.08 -4.95
N PRO A 332 1.68 -39.74 -6.10
CA PRO A 332 1.01 -39.40 -7.36
C PRO A 332 -0.52 -39.50 -7.24
N GLY A 333 -1.23 -38.72 -8.07
CA GLY A 333 -2.69 -38.83 -8.18
C GLY A 333 -3.11 -40.26 -8.45
N HIS A 334 -3.92 -40.83 -7.57
CA HIS A 334 -4.37 -42.23 -7.63
C HIS A 334 -5.78 -42.40 -7.11
N VAL A 335 -6.38 -43.53 -7.47
CA VAL A 335 -7.64 -44.02 -6.89
C VAL A 335 -7.40 -45.38 -6.27
N THR A 336 -8.15 -45.73 -5.21
CA THR A 336 -8.11 -47.02 -4.56
C THR A 336 -9.43 -47.73 -4.82
N GLY A 337 -9.34 -48.93 -5.35
CA GLY A 337 -10.50 -49.77 -5.64
C GLY A 337 -11.27 -50.15 -4.38
N ASP A 338 -12.56 -50.08 -4.42
CA ASP A 338 -13.47 -50.55 -3.35
C ASP A 338 -14.20 -51.87 -3.73
N GLY A 339 -13.92 -52.39 -4.93
CA GLY A 339 -14.53 -53.57 -5.48
C GLY A 339 -15.99 -53.38 -5.99
N LYS A 340 -16.47 -52.10 -6.10
CA LYS A 340 -17.86 -51.78 -6.47
C LYS A 340 -17.97 -50.70 -7.54
N HIS A 341 -17.19 -49.63 -7.45
CA HIS A 341 -17.29 -48.47 -8.32
C HIS A 341 -16.26 -48.55 -9.44
N SER A 342 -16.65 -48.01 -10.60
CA SER A 342 -15.74 -47.82 -11.73
C SER A 342 -14.66 -46.78 -11.41
N ILE A 343 -13.56 -46.82 -12.16
CA ILE A 343 -12.45 -45.84 -12.00
C ILE A 343 -12.98 -44.40 -12.12
N GLN A 344 -13.87 -44.10 -13.08
CA GLN A 344 -14.48 -42.78 -13.20
C GLN A 344 -15.17 -42.37 -11.90
N ARG A 345 -16.01 -43.25 -11.36
CA ARG A 345 -16.74 -42.95 -10.12
C ARG A 345 -15.82 -42.78 -8.90
N LEU A 346 -14.74 -43.55 -8.84
CA LEU A 346 -13.73 -43.40 -7.79
C LEU A 346 -13.01 -42.05 -7.92
N ILE A 347 -12.73 -41.57 -9.13
CA ILE A 347 -12.17 -40.22 -9.38
C ILE A 347 -13.16 -39.15 -8.89
N ASP A 348 -14.45 -39.29 -9.19
CA ASP A 348 -15.47 -38.34 -8.74
C ASP A 348 -15.58 -38.30 -7.22
N ILE A 349 -15.52 -39.47 -6.56
CA ILE A 349 -15.48 -39.56 -5.09
C ILE A 349 -14.25 -38.85 -4.51
N VAL A 350 -13.06 -39.08 -5.07
CA VAL A 350 -11.84 -38.41 -4.64
C VAL A 350 -11.95 -36.89 -4.89
N ASN A 351 -12.52 -36.47 -6.01
CA ASN A 351 -12.68 -35.06 -6.37
C ASN A 351 -13.80 -34.36 -5.59
N SER A 352 -14.70 -35.08 -4.92
CA SER A 352 -15.73 -34.51 -4.04
C SER A 352 -15.17 -34.07 -2.67
N ASP A 353 -13.92 -34.38 -2.34
CA ASP A 353 -13.27 -33.83 -1.14
C ASP A 353 -13.29 -32.29 -1.19
N PRO A 354 -13.89 -31.60 -0.20
CA PRO A 354 -14.03 -30.14 -0.18
C PRO A 354 -12.69 -29.40 -0.21
N ARG A 355 -11.57 -30.10 0.12
CA ARG A 355 -10.22 -29.54 0.03
C ARG A 355 -9.67 -29.52 -1.40
N ARG A 356 -10.34 -30.16 -2.38
CA ARG A 356 -9.92 -30.23 -3.79
C ARG A 356 -10.58 -29.17 -4.64
N GLY A 357 -9.79 -28.45 -5.42
CA GLY A 357 -10.23 -27.45 -6.39
C GLY A 357 -9.51 -27.55 -7.73
N ILE A 358 -9.84 -26.67 -8.67
CA ILE A 358 -9.16 -26.58 -9.98
C ILE A 358 -7.89 -25.72 -9.80
N GLY A 359 -6.74 -26.21 -10.28
CA GLY A 359 -5.49 -25.46 -10.18
C GLY A 359 -5.02 -25.23 -8.73
N HIS A 360 -5.00 -23.97 -8.28
CA HIS A 360 -4.55 -23.56 -6.94
C HIS A 360 -5.68 -23.00 -6.07
N GLU A 361 -6.93 -23.19 -6.45
CA GLU A 361 -8.12 -22.73 -5.72
C GLU A 361 -8.17 -23.21 -4.27
N LYS A 362 -7.81 -24.45 -4.07
CA LYS A 362 -7.85 -25.11 -2.76
C LYS A 362 -6.50 -25.79 -2.44
N VAL A 363 -6.39 -26.25 -1.23
CA VAL A 363 -5.18 -26.92 -0.74
C VAL A 363 -4.81 -28.20 -1.50
N LEU A 364 -5.78 -28.89 -2.11
CA LEU A 364 -5.56 -30.04 -2.98
C LEU A 364 -6.14 -29.74 -4.38
N THR A 365 -5.54 -30.35 -5.41
CA THR A 365 -6.00 -30.23 -6.79
C THR A 365 -6.85 -31.42 -7.19
N LYS A 366 -7.91 -31.19 -7.97
CA LYS A 366 -8.73 -32.28 -8.54
C LYS A 366 -7.92 -33.12 -9.52
N ILE A 367 -8.12 -34.43 -9.49
CA ILE A 367 -7.56 -35.36 -10.47
C ILE A 367 -8.28 -35.15 -11.80
N GLN A 368 -7.54 -34.84 -12.86
CA GLN A 368 -8.06 -34.71 -14.22
C GLN A 368 -7.66 -35.94 -15.02
N VAL A 369 -8.60 -36.45 -15.83
CA VAL A 369 -8.35 -37.54 -16.78
C VAL A 369 -7.87 -36.91 -18.08
N ASP A 370 -6.56 -37.01 -18.34
CA ASP A 370 -5.93 -36.55 -19.56
C ASP A 370 -5.25 -37.73 -20.28
N HIS A 371 -4.63 -37.46 -21.43
CA HIS A 371 -3.93 -38.47 -22.22
C HIS A 371 -2.88 -39.26 -21.42
N GLN A 372 -2.27 -38.71 -20.40
CA GLN A 372 -1.30 -39.42 -19.54
C GLN A 372 -2.03 -40.44 -18.66
N ALA A 373 -3.12 -40.05 -18.01
CA ALA A 373 -3.95 -40.92 -17.20
C ALA A 373 -4.52 -42.09 -18.06
N GLU A 374 -5.04 -41.79 -19.26
CA GLU A 374 -5.56 -42.77 -20.19
C GLU A 374 -4.48 -43.76 -20.62
N ARG A 375 -3.26 -43.31 -20.93
CA ARG A 375 -2.13 -44.17 -21.31
C ARG A 375 -1.72 -45.09 -20.17
N LEU A 376 -1.65 -44.58 -18.93
CA LEU A 376 -1.32 -45.36 -17.73
C LEU A 376 -2.35 -46.44 -17.45
N MET A 377 -3.64 -46.12 -17.60
CA MET A 377 -4.74 -47.12 -17.49
C MET A 377 -4.61 -48.20 -18.57
N LYS A 378 -4.41 -47.79 -19.85
CA LYS A 378 -4.25 -48.74 -20.98
C LYS A 378 -3.06 -49.70 -20.78
N THR A 379 -1.94 -49.23 -20.24
CA THR A 379 -0.76 -50.06 -19.96
C THR A 379 -1.06 -51.22 -19.00
N LYS A 380 -2.08 -50.98 -18.12
CA LYS A 380 -2.55 -52.02 -17.17
C LYS A 380 -3.79 -52.79 -17.69
N GLY A 381 -4.25 -52.49 -18.89
CA GLY A 381 -5.45 -53.08 -19.46
C GLY A 381 -6.75 -52.52 -18.90
N TYR A 382 -6.73 -51.30 -18.32
CA TYR A 382 -7.90 -50.67 -17.72
C TYR A 382 -8.43 -49.50 -18.57
N ASN A 383 -9.74 -49.24 -18.37
CA ASN A 383 -10.44 -48.07 -18.85
C ASN A 383 -11.28 -47.44 -17.73
N LEU A 384 -11.95 -46.32 -17.98
CA LEU A 384 -12.73 -45.60 -16.97
C LEU A 384 -13.88 -46.39 -16.35
N ASP A 385 -14.42 -47.38 -17.08
CA ASP A 385 -15.52 -48.23 -16.65
C ASP A 385 -15.06 -49.44 -15.84
N THR A 386 -13.74 -49.68 -15.79
CA THR A 386 -13.16 -50.82 -15.08
C THR A 386 -13.38 -50.69 -13.57
N VAL A 387 -13.80 -51.77 -12.91
CA VAL A 387 -13.92 -51.87 -11.45
C VAL A 387 -12.67 -52.52 -10.90
N LEU A 388 -11.92 -51.75 -10.07
CA LEU A 388 -10.70 -52.23 -9.41
C LEU A 388 -11.03 -53.13 -8.24
N LYS A 389 -10.17 -54.10 -7.95
CA LYS A 389 -10.28 -54.95 -6.76
C LYS A 389 -10.20 -54.11 -5.50
N LYS A 390 -10.87 -54.53 -4.43
CA LYS A 390 -10.81 -53.81 -3.14
C LYS A 390 -9.35 -53.74 -2.64
N GLY A 391 -8.93 -52.47 -2.37
CA GLY A 391 -7.57 -52.15 -1.92
C GLY A 391 -6.53 -52.02 -3.05
N GLU A 392 -6.89 -52.29 -4.29
CA GLU A 392 -6.00 -52.11 -5.44
C GLU A 392 -5.82 -50.60 -5.75
N GLN A 393 -4.53 -50.13 -5.78
CA GLN A 393 -4.22 -48.77 -6.11
C GLN A 393 -3.88 -48.60 -7.59
N LEU A 394 -4.54 -47.65 -8.24
CA LEU A 394 -4.24 -47.26 -9.60
C LEU A 394 -3.71 -45.84 -9.64
N PHE A 395 -2.44 -45.65 -9.98
CA PHE A 395 -1.84 -44.36 -10.21
C PHE A 395 -2.25 -43.83 -11.56
N LEU A 396 -2.78 -42.62 -11.58
CA LEU A 396 -3.25 -41.90 -12.78
C LEU A 396 -2.19 -40.88 -13.27
N ARG A 397 -1.07 -40.77 -12.52
CA ARG A 397 0.09 -39.95 -12.84
C ARG A 397 1.36 -40.72 -12.59
N SER A 398 2.39 -40.45 -13.39
CA SER A 398 3.74 -40.99 -13.19
C SER A 398 4.58 -40.15 -12.23
N THR A 399 4.21 -38.90 -12.00
CA THR A 399 4.90 -37.97 -11.10
C THR A 399 4.02 -37.57 -9.93
N ALA A 400 4.61 -37.41 -8.76
CA ALA A 400 3.92 -37.09 -7.50
C ALA A 400 3.66 -35.58 -7.33
N ASN A 401 3.12 -34.91 -8.37
CA ASN A 401 2.93 -33.48 -8.37
C ASN A 401 1.55 -33.11 -7.79
N LEU A 402 1.53 -32.24 -6.76
CA LEU A 402 0.28 -31.79 -6.15
C LEU A 402 -0.63 -31.04 -7.13
N SER A 403 -0.04 -30.28 -8.07
CA SER A 403 -0.79 -29.56 -9.11
C SER A 403 -1.55 -30.44 -10.11
N THR A 404 -1.28 -31.75 -10.12
CA THR A 404 -1.92 -32.74 -10.99
C THR A 404 -2.76 -33.76 -10.24
N GLY A 405 -3.17 -33.43 -8.99
CA GLY A 405 -4.02 -34.29 -8.18
C GLY A 405 -3.27 -35.18 -7.19
N GLY A 406 -1.93 -35.06 -7.10
CA GLY A 406 -1.12 -35.77 -6.09
C GLY A 406 -1.45 -35.31 -4.67
N THR A 407 -1.00 -36.07 -3.69
CA THR A 407 -1.17 -35.84 -2.26
C THR A 407 0.18 -35.82 -1.55
N ALA A 408 0.19 -35.34 -0.32
CA ALA A 408 1.39 -35.30 0.52
C ALA A 408 1.10 -35.87 1.91
N ILE A 409 2.06 -36.61 2.46
CA ILE A 409 1.98 -37.14 3.80
C ILE A 409 3.14 -36.55 4.59
N ASP A 410 2.86 -36.00 5.76
CA ASP A 410 3.89 -35.42 6.62
C ASP A 410 4.76 -36.53 7.22
N MET A 411 6.09 -36.40 7.10
CA MET A 411 7.10 -37.34 7.60
C MET A 411 8.15 -36.64 8.47
N THR A 412 7.87 -35.39 8.89
CA THR A 412 8.87 -34.51 9.52
C THR A 412 9.48 -35.08 10.78
N ASP A 413 8.65 -35.64 11.67
CA ASP A 413 9.12 -36.09 12.99
C ASP A 413 9.83 -37.42 12.95
N ILE A 414 9.66 -38.22 11.88
CA ILE A 414 10.20 -39.59 11.76
C ILE A 414 11.37 -39.70 10.79
N VAL A 415 11.82 -38.58 10.19
CA VAL A 415 12.98 -38.60 9.29
C VAL A 415 14.26 -38.97 10.03
N HIS A 416 15.03 -39.91 9.45
CA HIS A 416 16.30 -40.32 10.04
C HIS A 416 17.31 -39.17 10.14
N PRO A 417 18.09 -39.01 11.21
CA PRO A 417 19.09 -37.95 11.38
C PRO A 417 20.08 -37.81 10.22
N ASP A 418 20.56 -38.93 9.63
CA ASP A 418 21.44 -38.90 8.47
C ASP A 418 20.77 -38.26 7.25
N ASN A 419 19.49 -38.56 7.01
CA ASN A 419 18.71 -37.99 5.91
C ASN A 419 18.47 -36.50 6.14
N ARG A 420 18.25 -36.09 7.39
CA ARG A 420 18.18 -34.69 7.80
C ARG A 420 19.49 -33.97 7.49
N SER A 421 20.60 -34.47 8.00
CA SER A 421 21.94 -33.88 7.78
C SER A 421 22.30 -33.81 6.30
N MET A 422 21.96 -34.83 5.52
CA MET A 422 22.17 -34.88 4.06
C MET A 422 21.44 -33.72 3.35
N ALA A 423 20.15 -33.51 3.64
CA ALA A 423 19.36 -32.45 3.02
C ALA A 423 19.87 -31.04 3.41
N GLU A 424 20.21 -30.87 4.71
CA GLU A 424 20.78 -29.58 5.19
C GLU A 424 22.12 -29.28 4.51
N ARG A 425 23.01 -30.29 4.35
CA ARG A 425 24.28 -30.14 3.66
C ARG A 425 24.10 -29.83 2.17
N ALA A 426 23.13 -30.46 1.51
CA ALA A 426 22.86 -30.23 0.09
C ALA A 426 22.44 -28.78 -0.18
N VAL A 427 21.51 -28.23 0.60
CA VAL A 427 21.04 -26.85 0.44
C VAL A 427 22.15 -25.84 0.77
N LYS A 428 22.96 -26.11 1.81
CA LYS A 428 24.12 -25.28 2.17
C LYS A 428 25.19 -25.29 1.08
N ALA A 429 25.45 -26.44 0.46
CA ALA A 429 26.46 -26.60 -0.60
C ALA A 429 26.12 -25.75 -1.83
N ILE A 430 24.83 -25.67 -2.20
CA ILE A 430 24.35 -24.81 -3.29
C ILE A 430 24.31 -23.34 -2.86
N GLY A 431 24.18 -23.06 -1.56
CA GLY A 431 24.15 -21.69 -1.01
C GLY A 431 22.75 -21.08 -0.99
N LEU A 432 21.69 -21.90 -0.97
CA LEU A 432 20.31 -21.44 -0.87
C LEU A 432 19.93 -21.14 0.59
N ASP A 433 19.21 -20.08 0.81
CA ASP A 433 18.59 -19.69 2.08
C ASP A 433 17.29 -20.48 2.34
N VAL A 434 16.50 -20.69 1.29
CA VAL A 434 15.31 -21.54 1.25
C VAL A 434 15.48 -22.56 0.12
N GLY A 435 15.55 -23.83 0.43
CA GLY A 435 15.77 -24.87 -0.56
C GLY A 435 14.88 -26.08 -0.35
N GLY A 436 14.44 -26.70 -1.45
CA GLY A 436 13.65 -27.92 -1.43
C GLY A 436 14.42 -29.08 -2.05
N VAL A 437 14.79 -30.08 -1.27
CA VAL A 437 15.50 -31.28 -1.75
C VAL A 437 14.49 -32.36 -2.11
N ASP A 438 14.55 -32.85 -3.34
CA ASP A 438 13.81 -34.04 -3.79
C ASP A 438 14.67 -35.27 -3.61
N PHE A 439 14.26 -36.12 -2.66
CA PHE A 439 15.01 -37.27 -2.23
C PHE A 439 14.20 -38.55 -2.45
N LEU A 440 14.79 -39.54 -3.15
CA LEU A 440 14.22 -40.85 -3.37
C LEU A 440 14.86 -41.83 -2.41
N THR A 441 14.05 -42.54 -1.64
CA THR A 441 14.46 -43.65 -0.74
C THR A 441 13.27 -44.56 -0.47
N ASP A 442 13.51 -45.83 -0.20
CA ASP A 442 12.44 -46.78 0.11
C ASP A 442 11.82 -46.51 1.50
N ASP A 443 12.62 -46.04 2.46
CA ASP A 443 12.16 -45.71 3.80
C ASP A 443 12.91 -44.51 4.39
N ILE A 444 12.25 -43.36 4.54
CA ILE A 444 12.83 -42.12 5.07
C ILE A 444 13.21 -42.24 6.57
N THR A 445 12.67 -43.23 7.28
CA THR A 445 12.93 -43.46 8.70
C THR A 445 14.23 -44.22 8.94
N ARG A 446 14.88 -44.70 7.85
CA ARG A 446 16.17 -45.38 7.88
C ARG A 446 17.24 -44.52 7.20
N SER A 447 18.50 -44.76 7.62
CA SER A 447 19.63 -44.04 7.02
C SER A 447 19.81 -44.39 5.54
N TYR A 448 19.97 -43.34 4.68
CA TYR A 448 20.33 -43.56 3.27
C TYR A 448 21.66 -44.31 3.11
N ARG A 449 22.52 -44.30 4.11
CA ARG A 449 23.81 -45.02 4.12
C ARG A 449 23.62 -46.53 4.24
N GLU A 450 22.51 -46.96 4.82
CA GLU A 450 22.18 -48.39 5.00
C GLU A 450 21.33 -48.92 3.86
N ILE A 451 20.31 -48.21 3.46
CA ILE A 451 19.31 -48.71 2.51
C ILE A 451 19.42 -48.09 1.10
N GLY A 452 20.30 -47.10 0.93
CA GLY A 452 20.41 -46.35 -0.31
C GLY A 452 19.39 -45.19 -0.39
N GLY A 453 19.46 -44.50 -1.51
CA GLY A 453 18.66 -43.34 -1.86
C GLY A 453 19.50 -42.30 -2.56
N ALA A 454 18.86 -41.36 -3.24
CA ALA A 454 19.57 -40.26 -3.93
C ALA A 454 18.77 -38.98 -3.97
N ILE A 455 19.49 -37.86 -3.91
CA ILE A 455 19.00 -36.52 -4.22
C ILE A 455 18.86 -36.39 -5.75
N VAL A 456 17.65 -36.21 -6.26
CA VAL A 456 17.39 -36.12 -7.70
C VAL A 456 17.28 -34.70 -8.20
N GLU A 457 16.95 -33.75 -7.29
CA GLU A 457 16.82 -32.33 -7.61
C GLU A 457 16.90 -31.49 -6.32
N VAL A 458 17.41 -30.26 -6.46
CA VAL A 458 17.32 -29.21 -5.42
C VAL A 458 16.62 -28.00 -6.03
N ASN A 459 15.58 -27.53 -5.37
CA ASN A 459 14.74 -26.47 -5.87
C ASN A 459 14.98 -25.16 -5.12
N ALA A 460 15.30 -24.07 -5.83
CA ALA A 460 15.53 -22.73 -5.26
C ALA A 460 14.23 -21.99 -4.86
N ALA A 461 13.08 -22.39 -5.39
CA ALA A 461 11.79 -21.81 -5.08
C ALA A 461 10.79 -22.91 -4.67
N PRO A 462 11.00 -23.59 -3.54
CA PRO A 462 10.17 -24.73 -3.15
C PRO A 462 8.76 -24.28 -2.75
N GLY A 463 7.73 -24.97 -3.27
CA GLY A 463 6.34 -24.72 -2.85
C GLY A 463 6.09 -25.24 -1.43
N PHE A 464 5.41 -24.44 -0.61
CA PHE A 464 5.09 -24.77 0.80
C PHE A 464 3.80 -25.56 0.97
N ARG A 465 2.93 -25.58 -0.05
CA ARG A 465 1.58 -26.14 0.02
C ARG A 465 1.52 -27.52 0.63
N MET A 466 2.45 -28.42 0.27
CA MET A 466 2.47 -29.81 0.75
C MET A 466 2.81 -29.93 2.24
N HIS A 467 3.45 -28.93 2.81
CA HIS A 467 3.83 -28.92 4.23
C HIS A 467 2.80 -28.22 5.09
N ILE A 468 2.18 -27.11 4.57
CA ILE A 468 1.15 -26.36 5.31
C ILE A 468 -0.21 -27.05 5.30
N ALA A 469 -0.48 -27.90 4.31
CA ALA A 469 -1.74 -28.65 4.19
C ALA A 469 -1.49 -30.06 3.64
N PRO A 470 -0.84 -30.94 4.39
CA PRO A 470 -0.67 -32.34 4.01
C PRO A 470 -2.04 -33.04 3.96
N SER A 471 -2.16 -34.09 3.14
CA SER A 471 -3.36 -34.93 3.11
C SER A 471 -3.48 -35.83 4.33
N GLN A 472 -2.33 -36.20 4.93
CA GLN A 472 -2.19 -36.98 6.13
C GLN A 472 -1.04 -36.47 6.97
N GLY A 473 -1.14 -36.54 8.31
CA GLY A 473 -0.18 -35.97 9.26
C GLY A 473 -0.47 -34.53 9.64
N GLU A 474 0.52 -33.88 10.26
CA GLU A 474 0.33 -32.54 10.86
C GLU A 474 0.70 -31.41 9.87
N PRO A 475 -0.10 -30.34 9.78
CA PRO A 475 0.32 -29.11 9.14
C PRO A 475 1.56 -28.52 9.81
N ARG A 476 2.55 -28.07 9.00
CA ARG A 476 3.80 -27.51 9.52
C ARG A 476 3.86 -26.01 9.27
N ASP A 477 4.24 -25.25 10.29
CA ASP A 477 4.64 -23.86 10.12
C ASP A 477 6.01 -23.80 9.42
N VAL A 478 5.98 -23.58 8.12
CA VAL A 478 7.20 -23.43 7.31
C VAL A 478 7.49 -21.97 6.96
N ALA A 479 6.52 -21.11 7.14
CA ALA A 479 6.63 -19.69 6.84
C ALA A 479 7.27 -18.91 8.01
N GLY A 480 6.96 -19.29 9.25
CA GLY A 480 7.57 -18.72 10.46
C GLY A 480 9.08 -18.71 10.43
N PRO A 481 9.75 -19.87 10.22
CA PRO A 481 11.21 -19.93 10.08
C PRO A 481 11.80 -19.04 8.99
N VAL A 482 11.08 -18.78 7.89
CA VAL A 482 11.54 -17.84 6.86
C VAL A 482 11.45 -16.39 7.38
N MET A 483 10.38 -16.03 8.07
CA MET A 483 10.28 -14.71 8.70
C MET A 483 11.35 -14.52 9.78
N ASP A 484 11.63 -15.53 10.60
CA ASP A 484 12.66 -15.49 11.64
C ASP A 484 14.08 -15.41 11.03
N MET A 485 14.29 -15.94 9.83
CA MET A 485 15.52 -15.79 9.06
C MET A 485 15.66 -14.36 8.52
N LEU A 486 14.60 -13.80 7.95
CA LEU A 486 14.61 -12.44 7.36
C LEU A 486 14.68 -11.34 8.43
N PHE A 487 14.06 -11.58 9.59
CA PHE A 487 14.02 -10.66 10.74
C PHE A 487 14.47 -11.39 12.01
N PRO A 488 15.77 -11.70 12.14
CA PRO A 488 16.27 -12.49 13.25
C PRO A 488 16.21 -11.70 14.57
N ASN A 489 15.90 -12.42 15.67
CA ASN A 489 15.91 -11.89 17.03
C ASN A 489 15.12 -10.57 17.22
N SER A 490 13.96 -10.48 16.60
CA SER A 490 13.14 -9.26 16.64
C SER A 490 13.84 -8.03 16.07
N SER A 491 14.66 -8.21 15.03
CA SER A 491 15.24 -7.09 14.27
C SER A 491 14.12 -6.13 13.85
N PRO A 492 14.38 -4.81 13.83
CA PRO A 492 13.38 -3.85 13.44
C PRO A 492 12.89 -4.12 12.03
N SER A 493 11.58 -4.12 11.88
CA SER A 493 10.88 -4.25 10.59
C SER A 493 10.19 -2.94 10.17
N ARG A 494 10.07 -1.99 11.09
CA ARG A 494 9.43 -0.68 10.87
C ARG A 494 10.44 0.43 11.07
N ILE A 495 10.32 1.48 10.28
CA ILE A 495 10.98 2.76 10.55
C ILE A 495 10.05 3.62 11.39
N PRO A 496 10.57 4.51 12.25
CA PRO A 496 9.77 5.48 12.98
C PRO A 496 8.98 6.39 12.03
N ILE A 497 7.71 6.64 12.37
CA ILE A 497 6.80 7.48 11.59
C ILE A 497 6.26 8.60 12.48
N ALA A 498 6.49 9.86 12.05
CA ALA A 498 5.80 11.02 12.57
C ALA A 498 4.69 11.46 11.59
N ALA A 499 3.44 11.51 12.05
CA ALA A 499 2.28 11.91 11.25
C ALA A 499 1.78 13.28 11.68
N ILE A 500 1.62 14.22 10.75
CA ILE A 500 1.27 15.60 11.04
C ILE A 500 0.02 16.02 10.28
N THR A 501 -1.00 16.48 11.02
CA THR A 501 -2.22 17.05 10.45
C THR A 501 -2.58 18.38 11.12
N GLY A 502 -3.57 19.03 10.61
CA GLY A 502 -4.07 20.34 11.08
C GLY A 502 -4.65 21.14 9.92
N THR A 503 -5.23 22.29 10.17
CA THR A 503 -5.65 23.20 9.12
C THR A 503 -4.44 23.97 8.60
N ASN A 504 -3.69 24.64 9.48
CA ASN A 504 -2.52 25.43 9.16
C ASN A 504 -1.25 24.88 9.82
N GLY A 505 -0.07 25.25 9.31
CA GLY A 505 1.23 24.92 9.89
C GLY A 505 1.81 23.56 9.50
N LYS A 506 1.04 22.64 8.88
CA LYS A 506 1.48 21.27 8.55
C LYS A 506 2.81 21.20 7.82
N THR A 507 2.91 21.84 6.67
CA THR A 507 4.11 21.82 5.81
C THR A 507 5.33 22.38 6.54
N THR A 508 5.16 23.49 7.25
CA THR A 508 6.25 24.12 8.02
C THR A 508 6.73 23.21 9.14
N THR A 509 5.80 22.65 9.93
CA THR A 509 6.13 21.71 11.02
C THR A 509 6.77 20.43 10.47
N THR A 510 6.25 19.89 9.35
CA THR A 510 6.84 18.72 8.68
C THR A 510 8.27 18.99 8.23
N ARG A 511 8.55 20.12 7.61
CA ARG A 511 9.88 20.50 7.15
C ARG A 511 10.83 20.79 8.31
N MET A 512 10.36 21.48 9.36
CA MET A 512 11.13 21.67 10.58
C MET A 512 11.52 20.33 11.20
N LEU A 513 10.56 19.44 11.42
CA LEU A 513 10.82 18.13 11.99
C LEU A 513 11.77 17.32 11.11
N ALA A 514 11.55 17.30 9.79
CA ALA A 514 12.45 16.59 8.88
C ALA A 514 13.90 17.14 8.94
N HIS A 515 14.04 18.45 9.07
CA HIS A 515 15.34 19.09 9.26
C HIS A 515 15.99 18.69 10.60
N LEU A 516 15.24 18.71 11.71
CA LEU A 516 15.72 18.25 13.02
C LEU A 516 16.22 16.80 12.95
N MET A 517 15.44 15.92 12.34
CA MET A 517 15.80 14.50 12.21
C MET A 517 17.01 14.29 11.32
N LYS A 518 17.11 15.03 10.20
CA LYS A 518 18.30 15.00 9.33
C LYS A 518 19.54 15.49 10.05
N THR A 519 19.43 16.56 10.85
CA THR A 519 20.53 17.09 11.66
C THR A 519 20.96 16.09 12.74
N ALA A 520 20.03 15.32 13.28
CA ALA A 520 20.29 14.21 14.20
C ALA A 520 20.82 12.93 13.51
N GLY A 521 21.17 13.00 12.21
CA GLY A 521 21.84 11.92 11.47
C GLY A 521 20.92 10.88 10.82
N HIS A 522 19.61 11.17 10.65
CA HIS A 522 18.68 10.28 9.96
C HIS A 522 18.59 10.56 8.47
N THR A 523 18.39 9.49 7.68
CA THR A 523 17.94 9.60 6.29
C THR A 523 16.42 9.73 6.28
N VAL A 524 15.94 10.97 6.17
CA VAL A 524 14.52 11.28 6.32
C VAL A 524 13.79 11.25 4.99
N GLY A 525 12.73 10.46 4.92
CA GLY A 525 11.72 10.58 3.86
C GLY A 525 10.52 11.39 4.38
N PHE A 526 10.09 12.43 3.64
CA PHE A 526 8.92 13.19 4.06
C PHE A 526 8.03 13.60 2.91
N THR A 527 6.75 13.81 3.24
CA THR A 527 5.70 14.21 2.28
C THR A 527 5.14 15.57 2.66
N THR A 528 4.88 16.40 1.65
CA THR A 528 4.27 17.72 1.82
C THR A 528 3.28 18.03 0.69
N THR A 529 2.59 19.16 0.75
CA THR A 529 1.71 19.66 -0.30
C THR A 529 2.45 20.02 -1.60
N ASP A 530 3.76 20.15 -1.58
CA ASP A 530 4.58 20.48 -2.74
C ASP A 530 5.43 19.31 -3.25
N GLY A 531 5.57 18.22 -2.48
CA GLY A 531 6.28 17.03 -2.99
C GLY A 531 6.58 15.94 -1.99
N VAL A 532 7.23 14.89 -2.50
CA VAL A 532 7.91 13.84 -1.73
C VAL A 532 9.40 14.14 -1.75
N TYR A 533 10.03 14.09 -0.60
CA TYR A 533 11.45 14.34 -0.43
C TYR A 533 12.13 13.15 0.24
N ILE A 534 13.28 12.73 -0.28
CA ILE A 534 14.14 11.71 0.30
C ILE A 534 15.50 12.36 0.58
N ASP A 535 15.94 12.30 1.83
CA ASP A 535 17.18 12.95 2.31
C ASP A 535 17.32 14.44 1.91
N GLY A 536 16.19 15.16 1.85
CA GLY A 536 16.16 16.57 1.46
C GLY A 536 16.07 16.80 -0.06
N HIS A 537 16.13 15.77 -0.90
CA HIS A 537 16.01 15.88 -2.35
C HIS A 537 14.56 15.68 -2.79
N LEU A 538 14.03 16.58 -3.62
CA LEU A 538 12.70 16.46 -4.20
C LEU A 538 12.68 15.28 -5.18
N THR A 539 11.93 14.24 -4.82
CA THR A 539 11.79 13.02 -5.63
C THR A 539 10.55 13.07 -6.53
N MET A 540 9.45 13.66 -6.03
CA MET A 540 8.21 13.81 -6.79
C MET A 540 7.55 15.13 -6.43
N LYS A 541 7.20 15.96 -7.43
CA LYS A 541 6.54 17.25 -7.25
C LYS A 541 5.01 17.09 -7.25
N GLY A 542 4.30 17.86 -6.44
CA GLY A 542 2.84 17.96 -6.40
C GLY A 542 2.27 17.80 -5.00
N ASP A 543 0.94 17.84 -4.85
CA ASP A 543 0.27 17.56 -3.57
C ASP A 543 0.42 16.08 -3.19
N MET A 544 1.40 15.84 -2.32
CA MET A 544 1.82 14.51 -1.89
C MET A 544 1.38 14.19 -0.46
N THR A 545 0.26 14.72 0.00
CA THR A 545 -0.28 14.50 1.36
C THR A 545 -1.24 13.31 1.46
N GLY A 546 -1.23 12.43 0.45
CA GLY A 546 -2.10 11.27 0.34
C GLY A 546 -1.42 9.93 0.63
N PRO A 547 -2.18 8.81 0.61
CA PRO A 547 -1.66 7.50 0.99
C PRO A 547 -0.58 6.94 0.05
N LYS A 548 -0.63 7.25 -1.24
CA LYS A 548 0.38 6.79 -2.21
C LYS A 548 1.75 7.38 -1.92
N SER A 549 1.79 8.64 -1.53
CA SER A 549 3.02 9.35 -1.20
C SER A 549 3.63 8.83 0.09
N ALA A 550 2.81 8.55 1.11
CA ALA A 550 3.26 7.90 2.34
C ALA A 550 3.85 6.50 2.03
N GLN A 551 3.17 5.69 1.21
CA GLN A 551 3.69 4.39 0.79
C GLN A 551 4.99 4.51 -0.02
N MET A 552 5.18 5.58 -0.81
CA MET A 552 6.42 5.83 -1.55
C MET A 552 7.59 6.01 -0.59
N VAL A 553 7.43 6.81 0.45
CA VAL A 553 8.43 7.00 1.50
C VAL A 553 8.74 5.68 2.22
N LEU A 554 7.71 4.92 2.61
CA LEU A 554 7.87 3.65 3.34
C LEU A 554 8.48 2.52 2.47
N ARG A 555 8.50 2.67 1.16
CA ARG A 555 9.12 1.74 0.20
C ARG A 555 10.58 2.07 -0.12
N ASP A 556 11.01 3.27 0.17
CA ASP A 556 12.36 3.70 -0.17
C ASP A 556 13.39 2.99 0.73
N PRO A 557 14.38 2.28 0.17
CA PRO A 557 15.32 1.47 0.95
C PRO A 557 16.32 2.30 1.76
N ASP A 558 16.51 3.58 1.43
CA ASP A 558 17.47 4.45 2.12
C ASP A 558 16.84 5.12 3.34
N VAL A 559 15.50 5.24 3.36
CA VAL A 559 14.78 5.93 4.42
C VAL A 559 14.82 5.14 5.73
N ASP A 560 15.28 5.79 6.80
CA ASP A 560 15.25 5.22 8.15
C ASP A 560 14.29 5.95 9.10
N MET A 561 13.66 7.04 8.64
CA MET A 561 12.64 7.78 9.36
C MET A 561 11.68 8.46 8.40
N ALA A 562 10.35 8.39 8.68
CA ALA A 562 9.32 9.02 7.87
C ALA A 562 8.64 10.18 8.62
N VAL A 563 8.49 11.34 7.94
CA VAL A 563 7.71 12.48 8.43
C VAL A 563 6.59 12.76 7.41
N LEU A 564 5.34 12.45 7.78
CA LEU A 564 4.23 12.38 6.85
C LEU A 564 3.22 13.51 7.10
N GLU A 565 3.23 14.54 6.25
CA GLU A 565 2.13 15.51 6.21
C GLU A 565 0.86 14.82 5.68
N THR A 566 -0.23 14.94 6.42
CA THR A 566 -1.51 14.31 6.07
C THR A 566 -2.61 15.36 6.01
N ALA A 567 -3.07 15.67 4.80
CA ALA A 567 -4.13 16.63 4.58
C ALA A 567 -5.52 15.95 4.54
N ARG A 568 -6.56 16.72 4.91
CA ARG A 568 -7.97 16.32 4.84
C ARG A 568 -8.34 15.65 3.51
N GLY A 569 -7.90 16.23 2.40
CA GLY A 569 -8.25 15.76 1.06
C GLY A 569 -7.81 14.32 0.78
N GLY A 570 -6.63 13.92 1.27
CA GLY A 570 -6.11 12.56 1.19
C GLY A 570 -6.96 11.59 2.03
N ILE A 571 -7.22 11.95 3.29
CA ILE A 571 -8.00 11.11 4.24
C ILE A 571 -9.39 10.82 3.69
N VAL A 572 -10.10 11.86 3.23
CA VAL A 572 -11.49 11.74 2.74
C VAL A 572 -11.59 10.95 1.44
N ARG A 573 -10.58 11.04 0.57
CA ARG A 573 -10.58 10.33 -0.73
C ARG A 573 -10.15 8.88 -0.62
N SER A 574 -9.12 8.58 0.19
CA SER A 574 -8.44 7.29 0.12
C SER A 574 -7.92 6.76 1.47
N GLY A 575 -8.13 7.48 2.57
CA GLY A 575 -7.60 7.09 3.89
C GLY A 575 -6.10 7.35 4.03
N LEU A 576 -5.49 6.69 5.01
CA LEU A 576 -4.06 6.79 5.30
C LEU A 576 -3.26 5.71 4.57
N GLY A 577 -2.01 5.99 4.25
CA GLY A 577 -1.09 5.04 3.61
C GLY A 577 -0.26 4.20 4.58
N TYR A 578 -0.54 4.29 5.87
CA TYR A 578 0.10 3.58 6.97
C TYR A 578 -0.96 3.15 7.99
N GLU A 579 -0.73 2.06 8.70
CA GLU A 579 -1.66 1.52 9.70
C GLU A 579 -1.52 2.21 11.05
N ARG A 580 -0.27 2.56 11.42
CA ARG A 580 0.09 3.23 12.66
C ARG A 580 1.28 4.17 12.46
N SER A 581 1.43 5.13 13.35
CA SER A 581 2.59 6.01 13.50
C SER A 581 3.13 5.92 14.91
N ASP A 582 4.41 6.20 15.10
CA ASP A 582 4.99 6.26 16.45
C ASP A 582 4.47 7.50 17.16
N VAL A 583 4.53 8.65 16.49
CA VAL A 583 3.98 9.90 17.00
C VAL A 583 3.02 10.53 15.98
N ALA A 584 1.98 11.20 16.45
CA ALA A 584 1.09 11.98 15.61
C ALA A 584 0.75 13.32 16.23
N ALA A 585 0.60 14.35 15.39
CA ALA A 585 0.18 15.67 15.84
C ALA A 585 -1.04 16.20 15.09
N CYS A 586 -1.94 16.86 15.83
CA CYS A 586 -2.94 17.76 15.28
C CYS A 586 -2.64 19.20 15.72
N LEU A 587 -2.29 20.05 14.74
CA LEU A 587 -1.80 21.40 15.02
C LEU A 587 -2.93 22.37 15.37
N ASN A 588 -4.02 22.32 14.65
CA ASN A 588 -5.21 23.18 14.84
C ASN A 588 -6.36 22.75 13.95
N ILE A 589 -7.57 23.19 14.32
CA ILE A 589 -8.81 23.05 13.55
C ILE A 589 -9.41 24.43 13.32
N SER A 590 -9.43 24.90 12.09
CA SER A 590 -10.09 26.15 11.72
C SER A 590 -10.84 26.01 10.40
N ALA A 591 -11.73 26.94 10.10
CA ALA A 591 -12.54 26.91 8.89
C ALA A 591 -11.63 26.91 7.65
N ASP A 592 -11.67 25.82 6.90
CA ASP A 592 -10.99 25.65 5.63
C ASP A 592 -11.64 24.50 4.87
N HIS A 593 -11.99 24.72 3.60
CA HIS A 593 -12.68 23.75 2.75
C HIS A 593 -14.02 23.22 3.32
N LEU A 594 -14.73 23.96 4.15
CA LEU A 594 -16.07 23.61 4.58
C LEU A 594 -17.06 23.67 3.39
N GLY A 595 -18.11 22.84 3.45
CA GLY A 595 -19.06 22.69 2.33
C GLY A 595 -18.60 21.74 1.22
N LEU A 596 -17.39 21.15 1.31
CA LEU A 596 -16.84 20.26 0.30
C LEU A 596 -16.81 18.81 0.76
N LYS A 597 -17.32 17.89 -0.09
CA LYS A 597 -17.30 16.41 0.12
C LYS A 597 -17.96 15.97 1.42
N GLY A 598 -19.07 16.63 1.82
CA GLY A 598 -19.86 16.28 3.01
C GLY A 598 -19.12 16.56 4.31
N ILE A 599 -18.34 17.64 4.36
CA ILE A 599 -17.72 18.19 5.56
C ILE A 599 -18.13 19.66 5.64
N ASP A 600 -19.13 19.92 6.47
CA ASP A 600 -19.82 21.21 6.50
C ASP A 600 -19.56 21.95 7.81
N THR A 601 -19.10 21.23 8.85
CA THR A 601 -18.83 21.79 10.19
C THR A 601 -17.40 21.54 10.64
N LEU A 602 -16.96 22.31 11.65
CA LEU A 602 -15.64 22.14 12.27
C LEU A 602 -15.54 20.79 13.02
N GLU A 603 -16.62 20.31 13.60
CA GLU A 603 -16.71 19.00 14.26
C GLU A 603 -16.42 17.88 13.26
N GLN A 604 -17.06 17.90 12.09
CA GLN A 604 -16.82 16.92 11.03
C GLN A 604 -15.38 17.00 10.49
N LEU A 605 -14.80 18.19 10.39
CA LEU A 605 -13.42 18.39 10.02
C LEU A 605 -12.46 17.81 11.06
N ALA A 606 -12.76 18.02 12.34
CA ALA A 606 -12.02 17.47 13.47
C ALA A 606 -12.08 15.93 13.48
N GLU A 607 -13.25 15.33 13.24
CA GLU A 607 -13.40 13.88 13.12
C GLU A 607 -12.52 13.26 12.01
N VAL A 608 -12.39 13.95 10.88
CA VAL A 608 -11.53 13.48 9.79
C VAL A 608 -10.05 13.55 10.18
N LYS A 609 -9.60 14.67 10.76
CA LYS A 609 -8.21 14.84 11.15
C LYS A 609 -7.81 13.97 12.35
N ARG A 610 -8.76 13.69 13.26
CA ARG A 610 -8.59 12.80 14.40
C ARG A 610 -8.07 11.42 14.01
N ILE A 611 -8.42 10.93 12.81
CA ILE A 611 -7.95 9.63 12.30
C ILE A 611 -6.42 9.53 12.32
N VAL A 612 -5.72 10.65 12.04
CA VAL A 612 -4.26 10.69 12.10
C VAL A 612 -3.77 10.53 13.55
N VAL A 613 -4.39 11.24 14.50
CA VAL A 613 -4.05 11.16 15.93
C VAL A 613 -4.30 9.75 16.49
N GLU A 614 -5.38 9.12 16.04
CA GLU A 614 -5.74 7.75 16.44
C GLU A 614 -4.76 6.67 15.96
N THR A 615 -3.85 6.98 15.02
CA THR A 615 -2.81 6.04 14.58
C THR A 615 -1.57 6.05 15.46
N ALA A 616 -1.40 7.07 16.32
CA ALA A 616 -0.26 7.16 17.22
C ALA A 616 -0.25 6.00 18.22
N ILE A 617 0.91 5.38 18.39
CA ILE A 617 1.11 4.31 19.38
C ILE A 617 1.89 4.78 20.61
N ASP A 618 2.90 5.63 20.42
CA ASP A 618 3.71 6.15 21.54
C ASP A 618 3.17 7.49 22.05
N THR A 619 3.16 8.54 21.23
CA THR A 619 2.73 9.86 21.71
C THR A 619 1.77 10.56 20.74
N ALA A 620 0.65 11.04 21.28
CA ALA A 620 -0.21 12.01 20.59
C ALA A 620 0.12 13.43 21.04
N VAL A 621 0.51 14.30 20.10
CA VAL A 621 0.88 15.70 20.34
C VAL A 621 -0.29 16.59 19.93
N LEU A 622 -0.89 17.30 20.89
CA LEU A 622 -2.14 18.02 20.70
C LEU A 622 -2.02 19.50 21.10
N ASN A 623 -2.65 20.36 20.29
CA ASN A 623 -2.79 21.77 20.62
C ASN A 623 -3.79 21.95 21.78
N ALA A 624 -3.31 22.43 22.92
CA ALA A 624 -4.17 22.70 24.06
C ALA A 624 -4.97 24.00 23.90
N ASP A 625 -4.51 24.92 23.05
CA ASP A 625 -5.18 26.21 22.79
C ASP A 625 -6.33 26.04 21.75
N ASP A 626 -6.58 24.82 21.25
CA ASP A 626 -7.62 24.46 20.29
C ASP A 626 -8.55 23.41 20.89
N GLU A 627 -9.80 23.76 21.11
CA GLU A 627 -10.80 22.91 21.77
C GLU A 627 -11.03 21.58 21.03
N TYR A 628 -11.03 21.61 19.69
CA TYR A 628 -11.21 20.40 18.88
C TYR A 628 -10.00 19.46 18.98
N CYS A 629 -8.79 20.02 19.03
CA CYS A 629 -7.58 19.24 19.23
C CYS A 629 -7.56 18.63 20.65
N LEU A 630 -7.93 19.37 21.67
CA LEU A 630 -8.03 18.87 23.05
C LEU A 630 -8.95 17.64 23.15
N ARG A 631 -10.12 17.70 22.52
CA ARG A 631 -11.09 16.59 22.51
C ARG A 631 -10.56 15.32 21.82
N MET A 632 -9.53 15.42 20.99
CA MET A 632 -8.94 14.25 20.33
C MET A 632 -8.19 13.33 21.31
N ALA A 633 -7.79 13.84 22.47
CA ALA A 633 -7.12 13.06 23.50
C ALA A 633 -7.92 11.84 23.96
N ASP A 634 -9.26 11.98 24.06
CA ASP A 634 -10.16 10.89 24.48
C ASP A 634 -10.23 9.73 23.48
N TYR A 635 -9.87 9.98 22.21
CA TYR A 635 -9.89 8.98 21.14
C TYR A 635 -8.51 8.37 20.87
N SER A 636 -7.44 9.00 21.38
CA SER A 636 -6.08 8.49 21.23
C SER A 636 -5.87 7.25 22.10
N LYS A 637 -5.14 6.29 21.54
CA LYS A 637 -4.67 5.09 22.25
C LYS A 637 -3.16 5.09 22.43
N ALA A 638 -2.51 6.22 22.18
CA ALA A 638 -1.10 6.39 22.41
C ALA A 638 -0.76 6.26 23.89
N ASP A 639 0.42 5.72 24.18
CA ASP A 639 0.90 5.52 25.56
C ASP A 639 1.07 6.85 26.31
N HIS A 640 1.33 7.94 25.57
CA HIS A 640 1.54 9.28 26.12
C HIS A 640 0.70 10.34 25.40
N LEU A 641 0.31 11.36 26.15
CA LEU A 641 -0.23 12.62 25.62
C LEU A 641 0.82 13.72 25.84
N CYS A 642 1.07 14.55 24.83
CA CYS A 642 1.88 15.74 24.92
C CYS A 642 1.05 16.96 24.49
N TYR A 643 0.82 17.88 25.40
CA TYR A 643 0.11 19.12 25.06
C TYR A 643 1.09 20.24 24.69
N VAL A 644 0.74 20.96 23.62
CA VAL A 644 1.46 22.17 23.20
C VAL A 644 0.56 23.37 23.48
N THR A 645 1.06 24.39 24.21
CA THR A 645 0.30 25.59 24.50
C THR A 645 1.17 26.85 24.44
N MET A 646 0.61 27.90 23.84
CA MET A 646 1.16 29.25 23.86
C MET A 646 0.81 30.00 25.15
N ASN A 647 -0.10 29.46 25.97
CA ASN A 647 -0.59 30.04 27.19
C ASN A 647 0.02 29.35 28.43
N PRO A 648 1.00 29.96 29.13
CA PRO A 648 1.63 29.34 30.29
C PRO A 648 0.69 29.20 31.51
N THR A 649 -0.48 29.83 31.46
CA THR A 649 -1.51 29.73 32.51
C THR A 649 -2.63 28.75 32.20
N HIS A 650 -2.55 27.97 31.11
CA HIS A 650 -3.57 27.03 30.69
C HIS A 650 -3.85 25.97 31.76
N GLU A 651 -5.05 26.01 32.34
CA GLU A 651 -5.39 25.24 33.56
C GLU A 651 -5.28 23.73 33.37
N LEU A 652 -5.81 23.17 32.26
CA LEU A 652 -5.72 21.74 31.97
C LEU A 652 -4.27 21.30 31.81
N VAL A 653 -3.44 22.09 31.12
CA VAL A 653 -2.01 21.75 30.91
C VAL A 653 -1.26 21.77 32.23
N LYS A 654 -1.55 22.72 33.13
CA LYS A 654 -0.96 22.74 34.50
C LYS A 654 -1.30 21.47 35.27
N GLN A 655 -2.58 21.07 35.27
CA GLN A 655 -3.02 19.83 35.92
C GLN A 655 -2.35 18.60 35.30
N HIS A 656 -2.21 18.57 33.97
CA HIS A 656 -1.53 17.51 33.24
C HIS A 656 -0.04 17.40 33.64
N ILE A 657 0.66 18.53 33.72
CA ILE A 657 2.05 18.59 34.18
C ILE A 657 2.18 18.12 35.62
N GLN A 658 1.27 18.56 36.51
CA GLN A 658 1.26 18.14 37.93
C GLN A 658 1.02 16.62 38.08
N ALA A 659 0.29 16.03 37.16
CA ALA A 659 0.10 14.59 37.08
C ALA A 659 1.27 13.82 36.44
N GLY A 660 2.34 14.52 36.05
CA GLY A 660 3.52 13.92 35.41
C GLY A 660 3.43 13.85 33.88
N GLY A 661 2.39 14.41 33.27
CA GLY A 661 2.19 14.39 31.81
C GLY A 661 3.20 15.30 31.07
N ARG A 662 3.36 15.02 29.76
CA ARG A 662 4.26 15.77 28.88
C ARG A 662 3.60 17.02 28.35
N ALA A 663 4.31 18.13 28.33
CA ALA A 663 3.84 19.38 27.72
C ALA A 663 5.00 20.21 27.17
N VAL A 664 4.69 21.01 26.13
CA VAL A 664 5.56 22.06 25.61
C VAL A 664 4.83 23.38 25.78
N VAL A 665 5.40 24.26 26.56
CA VAL A 665 4.76 25.52 26.99
C VAL A 665 5.62 26.68 26.54
N LEU A 666 4.98 27.74 26.02
CA LEU A 666 5.64 29.01 25.77
C LEU A 666 5.62 29.84 27.04
N GLU A 667 6.80 30.05 27.68
CA GLU A 667 6.95 30.82 28.90
C GLU A 667 7.51 32.22 28.61
N LYS A 668 6.99 33.22 29.30
CA LYS A 668 7.51 34.57 29.24
C LYS A 668 8.68 34.73 30.20
N GLY A 669 9.84 35.09 29.69
CA GLY A 669 11.04 35.36 30.46
C GLY A 669 11.53 36.80 30.31
N ILE A 670 12.55 37.16 31.06
CA ILE A 670 13.15 38.50 31.04
C ILE A 670 13.77 38.82 29.68
N ASN A 671 14.31 37.81 28.98
CA ASN A 671 15.00 37.92 27.70
C ASN A 671 14.11 37.57 26.50
N GLY A 672 12.80 37.52 26.64
CA GLY A 672 11.84 37.13 25.61
C GLY A 672 11.09 35.83 25.95
N ASP A 673 10.43 35.25 24.96
CA ASP A 673 9.65 34.03 25.16
C ASP A 673 10.54 32.78 25.03
N MET A 674 10.36 31.82 25.96
CA MET A 674 11.11 30.56 26.07
C MET A 674 10.21 29.39 25.74
N ILE A 675 10.65 28.49 24.85
CA ILE A 675 10.06 27.18 24.67
C ILE A 675 10.55 26.26 25.79
N THR A 676 9.66 25.72 26.59
CA THR A 676 9.97 24.88 27.74
C THR A 676 9.25 23.54 27.65
N PHE A 677 9.95 22.45 27.89
CA PHE A 677 9.37 21.11 28.05
C PHE A 677 9.05 20.84 29.52
N TYR A 678 7.98 20.11 29.71
CA TYR A 678 7.62 19.45 30.96
C TYR A 678 7.48 17.95 30.70
N ASP A 679 8.16 17.13 31.47
CA ASP A 679 8.05 15.67 31.43
C ASP A 679 8.28 15.07 32.81
N ASN A 680 7.36 14.25 33.31
CA ASN A 680 7.45 13.66 34.65
C ASN A 680 7.76 14.68 35.76
N GLY A 681 7.21 15.89 35.68
CA GLY A 681 7.40 16.98 36.64
C GLY A 681 8.74 17.76 36.48
N ALA A 682 9.60 17.34 35.54
CA ALA A 682 10.82 18.12 35.26
C ALA A 682 10.45 19.35 34.41
N HIS A 683 11.06 20.50 34.76
CA HIS A 683 10.99 21.75 34.00
C HIS A 683 12.26 21.88 33.18
N ILE A 684 12.16 21.82 31.85
CA ILE A 684 13.31 21.72 30.93
C ILE A 684 13.24 22.86 29.91
N PRO A 685 13.92 24.02 30.17
CA PRO A 685 14.00 25.10 29.20
C PRO A 685 14.76 24.63 27.95
N LEU A 686 14.14 24.80 26.77
CA LEU A 686 14.74 24.35 25.52
C LEU A 686 15.50 25.48 24.84
N LEU A 687 14.78 26.53 24.38
CA LEU A 687 15.37 27.56 23.52
C LEU A 687 14.51 28.83 23.53
N TRP A 688 15.19 29.98 23.52
CA TRP A 688 14.52 31.26 23.30
C TRP A 688 13.98 31.38 21.89
N THR A 689 12.75 31.89 21.73
CA THR A 689 12.10 31.99 20.43
C THR A 689 12.85 32.86 19.43
N HIS A 690 13.50 33.93 19.91
CA HIS A 690 14.27 34.84 19.04
C HIS A 690 15.55 34.20 18.47
N LEU A 691 16.01 33.08 19.02
CA LEU A 691 17.15 32.32 18.50
C LEU A 691 16.74 31.32 17.38
N ILE A 692 15.47 31.25 17.04
CA ILE A 692 14.96 30.40 15.96
C ILE A 692 14.73 31.27 14.73
N PRO A 693 15.55 31.17 13.67
CA PRO A 693 15.45 32.06 12.49
C PRO A 693 14.07 32.13 11.87
N ALA A 694 13.38 30.97 11.80
CA ALA A 694 12.04 30.85 11.24
C ALA A 694 10.97 31.65 12.02
N THR A 695 11.23 32.09 13.22
CA THR A 695 10.28 32.87 14.02
C THR A 695 10.44 34.39 13.83
N LEU A 696 11.45 34.83 13.07
CA LEU A 696 11.75 36.23 12.85
C LEU A 696 11.84 37.00 14.20
N GLU A 697 12.80 36.60 15.00
CA GLU A 697 13.00 37.15 16.37
C GLU A 697 11.78 36.94 17.31
N GLY A 698 10.96 35.88 17.08
CA GLY A 698 9.74 35.63 17.84
C GLY A 698 8.52 36.42 17.36
N LYS A 699 8.67 37.28 16.34
CA LYS A 699 7.56 38.08 15.77
C LYS A 699 6.51 37.21 15.04
N ALA A 700 6.97 36.11 14.39
CA ALA A 700 6.11 35.16 13.69
C ALA A 700 5.54 34.11 14.68
N VAL A 701 4.52 34.50 15.42
CA VAL A 701 3.91 33.72 16.51
C VAL A 701 3.45 32.33 16.03
N HIS A 702 2.88 32.23 14.83
CA HIS A 702 2.47 30.95 14.26
C HIS A 702 3.65 30.02 14.01
N ASN A 703 4.84 30.53 13.70
CA ASN A 703 6.03 29.72 13.55
C ASN A 703 6.69 29.37 14.91
N VAL A 704 6.48 30.18 15.93
CA VAL A 704 6.81 29.77 17.30
C VAL A 704 6.01 28.50 17.65
N GLN A 705 4.71 28.48 17.39
CA GLN A 705 3.85 27.32 17.63
C GLN A 705 4.28 26.12 16.76
N ASN A 706 4.59 26.32 15.46
CA ASN A 706 5.09 25.27 14.59
C ASN A 706 6.43 24.67 15.12
N ALA A 707 7.33 25.52 15.64
CA ALA A 707 8.60 25.07 16.24
C ALA A 707 8.37 24.27 17.54
N MET A 708 7.41 24.68 18.36
CA MET A 708 7.01 23.92 19.55
C MET A 708 6.48 22.53 19.21
N PHE A 709 5.65 22.42 18.15
CA PHE A 709 5.18 21.12 17.68
C PHE A 709 6.30 20.27 17.09
N ALA A 710 7.19 20.85 16.29
CA ALA A 710 8.35 20.12 15.75
C ALA A 710 9.26 19.62 16.88
N ALA A 711 9.49 20.44 17.89
CA ALA A 711 10.25 20.06 19.08
C ALA A 711 9.56 18.96 19.89
N ALA A 712 8.24 19.09 20.13
CA ALA A 712 7.44 18.08 20.85
C ALA A 712 7.50 16.70 20.16
N LEU A 713 7.34 16.69 18.84
CA LEU A 713 7.44 15.48 18.02
C LEU A 713 8.83 14.88 18.09
N ALA A 714 9.88 15.68 17.92
CA ALA A 714 11.27 15.22 17.97
C ALA A 714 11.61 14.63 19.36
N TYR A 715 11.23 15.30 20.44
CA TYR A 715 11.42 14.82 21.80
C TYR A 715 10.68 13.51 22.05
N SER A 716 9.43 13.42 21.61
CA SER A 716 8.61 12.20 21.71
C SER A 716 9.20 11.03 20.90
N MET A 717 9.99 11.31 19.86
CA MET A 717 10.74 10.30 19.10
C MET A 717 12.13 10.03 19.70
N GLY A 718 12.37 10.44 20.94
CA GLY A 718 13.59 10.15 21.69
C GLY A 718 14.83 10.91 21.21
N LYS A 719 14.67 12.11 20.63
CA LYS A 719 15.82 12.93 20.24
C LYS A 719 16.33 13.71 21.43
N GLU A 720 17.68 13.85 21.49
CA GLU A 720 18.35 14.62 22.53
C GLU A 720 18.02 16.11 22.40
N LEU A 721 17.97 16.81 23.56
CA LEU A 721 17.60 18.22 23.58
C LEU A 721 18.57 19.09 22.78
N ASP A 722 19.86 18.73 22.74
CA ASP A 722 20.86 19.48 21.99
C ASP A 722 20.68 19.35 20.48
N ASP A 723 20.25 18.17 19.98
CA ASP A 723 19.90 17.97 18.57
C ASP A 723 18.69 18.83 18.20
N ILE A 724 17.67 18.86 19.09
CA ILE A 724 16.44 19.66 18.88
C ILE A 724 16.81 21.16 18.84
N ARG A 725 17.65 21.66 19.80
CA ARG A 725 18.13 23.04 19.83
C ARG A 725 18.87 23.41 18.55
N HIS A 726 19.85 22.58 18.18
CA HIS A 726 20.64 22.79 16.97
C HIS A 726 19.79 22.78 15.70
N GLY A 727 18.88 21.83 15.56
CA GLY A 727 17.98 21.76 14.43
C GLY A 727 17.06 22.98 14.31
N LEU A 728 16.49 23.47 15.41
CA LEU A 728 15.65 24.68 15.40
C LEU A 728 16.47 25.95 15.06
N GLN A 729 17.71 26.07 15.58
CA GLN A 729 18.59 27.21 15.31
C GLN A 729 19.13 27.26 13.88
N THR A 730 19.18 26.10 13.19
CA THR A 730 19.69 25.98 11.81
C THR A 730 18.58 25.91 10.75
N PHE A 731 17.33 25.78 11.16
CA PHE A 731 16.21 25.82 10.23
C PHE A 731 15.89 27.26 9.81
N THR A 732 16.03 27.52 8.51
CA THR A 732 15.70 28.81 7.91
C THR A 732 14.54 28.66 6.92
N GLN A 733 13.80 29.74 6.68
CA GLN A 733 12.70 29.77 5.71
C GLN A 733 13.15 30.35 4.36
N THR A 734 14.30 29.93 3.88
CA THR A 734 14.70 30.25 2.51
C THR A 734 13.72 29.61 1.52
N PHE A 735 13.59 30.21 0.35
CA PHE A 735 12.72 29.62 -0.72
C PHE A 735 13.05 28.14 -1.00
N PHE A 736 14.32 27.77 -0.95
CA PHE A 736 14.75 26.39 -1.19
C PHE A 736 14.36 25.41 -0.08
N GLN A 737 14.30 25.89 1.17
CA GLN A 737 13.93 25.04 2.31
C GLN A 737 12.43 24.97 2.56
N ALA A 738 11.69 26.07 2.29
CA ALA A 738 10.26 26.19 2.53
C ALA A 738 9.57 27.10 1.49
N PRO A 739 9.40 26.66 0.23
CA PRO A 739 8.80 27.46 -0.82
C PRO A 739 7.39 27.99 -0.45
N GLY A 740 7.15 29.29 -0.61
CA GLY A 740 5.87 29.92 -0.33
C GLY A 740 5.46 29.91 1.15
N LYS A 741 6.43 29.82 2.06
CA LYS A 741 6.20 29.87 3.51
C LYS A 741 7.05 30.98 4.12
N MET A 742 6.52 32.19 4.14
CA MET A 742 7.18 33.36 4.67
C MET A 742 8.56 33.60 4.05
N ASN A 743 8.70 33.49 2.75
CA ASN A 743 9.96 33.77 2.08
C ASN A 743 10.17 35.29 1.99
N ILE A 744 11.21 35.79 2.65
CA ILE A 744 11.57 37.22 2.63
C ILE A 744 12.67 37.44 1.61
N PHE A 745 12.49 38.49 0.81
CA PHE A 745 13.50 39.02 -0.12
C PHE A 745 13.81 40.47 0.21
N GLU A 746 15.08 40.81 0.47
CA GLU A 746 15.56 42.11 0.96
C GLU A 746 16.57 42.79 0.03
N GLU A 747 16.82 42.22 -1.16
CA GLU A 747 17.78 42.84 -2.11
C GLU A 747 17.21 44.01 -2.91
N HIS A 748 15.88 44.26 -2.81
CA HIS A 748 15.25 45.46 -3.33
C HIS A 748 15.32 46.63 -2.32
N PRO A 749 15.10 47.87 -2.73
CA PRO A 749 15.01 49.02 -1.81
C PRO A 749 13.84 48.86 -0.80
N PHE A 750 12.97 47.93 -1.02
CA PHE A 750 11.83 47.53 -0.18
C PHE A 750 11.86 46.07 0.13
N LYS A 751 11.18 45.64 1.21
CA LYS A 751 11.06 44.26 1.58
C LYS A 751 9.93 43.58 0.86
N VAL A 752 10.13 42.35 0.38
CA VAL A 752 9.06 41.53 -0.18
C VAL A 752 8.90 40.26 0.67
N LEU A 753 7.64 39.97 1.03
CA LEU A 753 7.26 38.76 1.77
C LEU A 753 6.31 37.95 0.91
N LEU A 754 6.75 36.74 0.51
CA LEU A 754 5.95 35.80 -0.27
C LEU A 754 5.40 34.70 0.64
N ASP A 755 4.08 34.50 0.62
CA ASP A 755 3.42 33.43 1.38
C ASP A 755 2.25 32.82 0.60
N TYR A 756 1.86 31.60 0.96
CA TYR A 756 0.74 30.84 0.39
C TYR A 756 -0.53 30.88 1.27
N ALA A 757 -0.68 31.89 2.13
CA ALA A 757 -1.85 32.01 2.98
C ALA A 757 -3.14 32.18 2.14
N HIS A 758 -4.13 31.28 2.34
CA HIS A 758 -5.34 31.20 1.50
C HIS A 758 -6.63 30.93 2.29
N ASN A 759 -6.57 31.07 3.62
CA ASN A 759 -7.74 30.98 4.51
C ASN A 759 -7.69 32.08 5.57
N PRO A 760 -8.82 32.44 6.21
CA PRO A 760 -8.88 33.54 7.17
C PRO A 760 -7.85 33.47 8.29
N ALA A 761 -7.64 32.28 8.88
CA ALA A 761 -6.69 32.12 9.99
C ALA A 761 -5.22 32.34 9.55
N ALA A 762 -4.84 31.85 8.36
CA ALA A 762 -3.49 32.06 7.82
C ALA A 762 -3.28 33.55 7.43
N VAL A 763 -4.28 34.20 6.81
CA VAL A 763 -4.20 35.62 6.47
C VAL A 763 -4.10 36.49 7.73
N ARG A 764 -4.81 36.14 8.80
CA ARG A 764 -4.68 36.83 10.10
C ARG A 764 -3.25 36.74 10.64
N ALA A 765 -2.69 35.54 10.66
CA ALA A 765 -1.34 35.31 11.16
C ALA A 765 -0.27 36.09 10.39
N ILE A 766 -0.35 36.12 9.04
CA ILE A 766 0.62 36.83 8.21
C ILE A 766 0.42 38.35 8.26
N SER A 767 -0.82 38.83 8.35
CA SER A 767 -1.11 40.25 8.49
C SER A 767 -0.64 40.84 9.83
N GLU A 768 -0.85 40.09 10.92
CA GLU A 768 -0.31 40.44 12.24
C GLU A 768 1.22 40.45 12.25
N LEU A 769 1.86 39.52 11.57
CA LEU A 769 3.31 39.52 11.40
C LEU A 769 3.75 40.77 10.64
N CYS A 770 3.14 41.10 9.50
CA CYS A 770 3.47 42.31 8.72
C CYS A 770 3.36 43.59 9.55
N SER A 771 2.42 43.64 10.52
CA SER A 771 2.30 44.77 11.44
C SER A 771 3.42 44.86 12.48
N LYS A 772 4.04 43.73 12.85
CA LYS A 772 5.15 43.64 13.82
C LYS A 772 6.54 43.82 13.20
N LEU A 773 6.62 43.75 11.86
CA LEU A 773 7.86 43.99 11.15
C LEU A 773 8.16 45.48 11.14
N ASP A 774 9.44 45.82 11.30
CA ASP A 774 9.94 47.19 11.26
C ASP A 774 9.90 47.71 9.81
N VAL A 775 8.94 48.56 9.51
CA VAL A 775 8.66 49.15 8.19
C VAL A 775 8.51 50.65 8.31
N ASN A 776 9.36 51.36 7.61
CA ASN A 776 9.36 52.87 7.63
C ASN A 776 8.46 53.49 6.57
N GLY A 777 8.08 52.70 5.52
CA GLY A 777 7.25 53.06 4.43
C GLY A 777 5.83 52.48 4.52
N ARG A 778 5.19 52.31 3.38
CA ARG A 778 3.85 51.72 3.25
C ARG A 778 3.89 50.23 3.32
N ARG A 779 2.74 49.64 3.66
CA ARG A 779 2.49 48.19 3.55
C ARG A 779 1.53 47.96 2.37
N ILE A 780 1.99 47.22 1.35
CA ILE A 780 1.25 46.91 0.13
C ILE A 780 0.93 45.42 0.17
N ALA A 781 -0.32 45.01 -0.12
CA ALA A 781 -0.72 43.61 -0.13
C ALA A 781 -1.32 43.19 -1.45
N VAL A 782 -0.78 42.13 -2.06
CA VAL A 782 -1.43 41.34 -3.12
C VAL A 782 -2.21 40.24 -2.47
N ILE A 783 -3.55 40.32 -2.54
CA ILE A 783 -4.45 39.35 -1.86
C ILE A 783 -5.31 38.60 -2.86
N SER A 784 -5.57 37.33 -2.53
CA SER A 784 -6.46 36.42 -3.26
C SER A 784 -7.16 35.43 -2.33
N ALA A 785 -8.13 34.72 -2.86
CA ALA A 785 -8.70 33.53 -2.26
C ALA A 785 -9.03 32.49 -3.34
N PRO A 786 -8.92 31.19 -3.03
CA PRO A 786 -9.34 30.12 -3.94
C PRO A 786 -10.84 30.23 -4.30
N GLY A 787 -11.17 30.03 -5.57
CA GLY A 787 -12.54 30.21 -6.07
C GLY A 787 -13.57 29.22 -5.51
N ASP A 788 -13.14 28.10 -4.95
CA ASP A 788 -14.01 27.11 -4.28
C ASP A 788 -14.34 27.45 -2.81
N ARG A 789 -13.97 28.63 -2.34
CA ARG A 789 -14.33 29.12 -1.01
C ARG A 789 -15.71 29.77 -1.03
N ARG A 790 -16.40 29.77 0.12
CA ARG A 790 -17.64 30.48 0.32
C ARG A 790 -17.39 31.98 0.27
N ASP A 791 -18.41 32.75 -0.11
CA ASP A 791 -18.30 34.22 -0.17
C ASP A 791 -17.94 34.83 1.20
N GLU A 792 -18.47 34.28 2.29
CA GLU A 792 -18.18 34.71 3.65
C GLU A 792 -16.66 34.52 3.97
N ASP A 793 -16.06 33.43 3.57
CA ASP A 793 -14.63 33.14 3.82
C ASP A 793 -13.74 34.13 3.01
N ILE A 794 -14.14 34.44 1.77
CA ILE A 794 -13.44 35.41 0.90
C ILE A 794 -13.57 36.83 1.47
N GLN A 795 -14.75 37.20 1.97
CA GLN A 795 -14.99 38.49 2.61
C GLN A 795 -14.19 38.61 3.91
N GLU A 796 -14.17 37.55 4.76
CA GLU A 796 -13.39 37.53 6.01
C GLU A 796 -11.91 37.77 5.75
N ILE A 797 -11.33 37.15 4.69
CA ILE A 797 -9.92 37.38 4.29
C ILE A 797 -9.66 38.86 4.05
N ALA A 798 -10.52 39.56 3.28
CA ALA A 798 -10.36 40.98 2.98
C ALA A 798 -10.57 41.87 4.23
N GLU A 799 -11.53 41.53 5.08
CA GLU A 799 -11.77 42.21 6.37
C GLU A 799 -10.57 42.11 7.31
N ILE A 800 -10.01 40.91 7.46
CA ILE A 800 -8.84 40.67 8.30
C ILE A 800 -7.62 41.46 7.82
N ALA A 801 -7.39 41.52 6.51
CA ALA A 801 -6.26 42.24 5.92
C ALA A 801 -6.41 43.78 6.04
N SER A 802 -7.64 44.29 6.01
CA SER A 802 -7.93 45.70 5.86
C SER A 802 -7.22 46.62 6.87
N PRO A 803 -7.04 46.32 8.19
CA PRO A 803 -6.39 47.23 9.12
C PRO A 803 -4.85 47.22 9.08
N HIS A 804 -4.26 46.34 8.30
CA HIS A 804 -2.83 46.05 8.34
C HIS A 804 -2.02 46.61 7.18
N PHE A 805 -2.72 47.04 6.08
CA PHE A 805 -2.07 47.50 4.84
C PHE A 805 -2.63 48.80 4.34
N ASP A 806 -1.78 49.57 3.67
CA ASP A 806 -2.10 50.90 3.13
C ASP A 806 -2.62 50.81 1.68
N HIS A 807 -2.25 49.74 0.95
CA HIS A 807 -2.65 49.55 -0.44
C HIS A 807 -2.89 48.08 -0.74
N PHE A 808 -3.91 47.76 -1.52
CA PHE A 808 -4.34 46.43 -1.86
C PHE A 808 -4.38 46.21 -3.36
N ILE A 809 -3.88 45.04 -3.82
CA ILE A 809 -4.07 44.57 -5.18
C ILE A 809 -4.84 43.24 -5.08
N CYS A 810 -6.11 43.26 -5.48
CA CYS A 810 -6.97 42.12 -5.48
C CYS A 810 -6.78 41.31 -6.77
N LYS A 811 -6.31 40.06 -6.65
CA LYS A 811 -6.12 39.11 -7.76
C LYS A 811 -7.01 37.87 -7.62
N ALA A 812 -7.08 37.08 -8.66
CA ALA A 812 -7.65 35.75 -8.63
C ALA A 812 -6.54 34.69 -8.69
N ASP A 813 -6.82 33.48 -8.20
CA ASP A 813 -5.92 32.34 -8.42
C ASP A 813 -5.99 31.88 -9.88
N ASP A 814 -4.93 31.24 -10.40
CA ASP A 814 -4.90 30.77 -11.80
C ASP A 814 -6.03 29.79 -12.08
N ASN A 815 -6.29 28.89 -11.13
CA ASN A 815 -7.42 28.00 -11.20
C ASN A 815 -8.65 28.63 -10.56
N ARG A 816 -9.57 29.13 -11.39
CA ARG A 816 -10.80 29.83 -10.97
C ARG A 816 -11.81 28.93 -10.25
N ARG A 817 -11.68 27.62 -10.35
CA ARG A 817 -12.54 26.63 -9.69
C ARG A 817 -14.05 26.88 -9.87
N GLY A 818 -14.44 27.34 -11.07
CA GLY A 818 -15.84 27.54 -11.47
C GLY A 818 -16.37 28.99 -11.33
N ARG A 819 -15.57 29.94 -10.81
CA ARG A 819 -15.93 31.38 -10.77
C ARG A 819 -15.40 32.11 -11.98
N ALA A 820 -16.02 33.28 -12.26
CA ALA A 820 -15.54 34.19 -13.28
C ALA A 820 -14.20 34.83 -12.89
N ASP A 821 -13.45 35.34 -13.89
CA ASP A 821 -12.06 35.80 -13.71
C ASP A 821 -11.93 36.95 -12.70
N ASP A 822 -12.93 37.84 -12.63
CA ASP A 822 -12.92 39.00 -11.74
C ASP A 822 -13.85 38.88 -10.52
N GLU A 823 -14.58 37.76 -10.36
CA GLU A 823 -15.58 37.60 -9.32
C GLU A 823 -14.97 37.67 -7.90
N VAL A 824 -13.91 36.91 -7.63
CA VAL A 824 -13.21 36.92 -6.33
C VAL A 824 -12.56 38.32 -6.08
N PRO A 825 -11.78 38.88 -7.00
CA PRO A 825 -11.20 40.23 -6.84
C PRO A 825 -12.20 41.31 -6.59
N GLN A 826 -13.35 41.29 -7.27
CA GLN A 826 -14.42 42.28 -7.08
C GLN A 826 -15.12 42.15 -5.73
N LEU A 827 -15.34 40.91 -5.27
CA LEU A 827 -15.88 40.64 -3.94
C LEU A 827 -14.95 41.18 -2.84
N MET A 828 -13.65 40.95 -2.96
CA MET A 828 -12.64 41.47 -2.05
C MET A 828 -12.60 42.98 -2.05
N LYS A 829 -12.59 43.61 -3.25
CA LYS A 829 -12.67 45.10 -3.40
C LYS A 829 -13.89 45.65 -2.70
N LYS A 830 -15.08 45.09 -2.94
CA LYS A 830 -16.31 45.51 -2.28
C LYS A 830 -16.21 45.48 -0.77
N THR A 831 -15.63 44.40 -0.24
CA THR A 831 -15.44 44.22 1.20
C THR A 831 -14.45 45.21 1.77
N LEU A 832 -13.31 45.47 1.13
CA LEU A 832 -12.32 46.46 1.54
C LEU A 832 -12.93 47.90 1.56
N LEU A 833 -13.76 48.25 0.57
CA LEU A 833 -14.48 49.50 0.56
C LEU A 833 -15.44 49.63 1.74
N THR A 834 -16.16 48.55 2.07
CA THR A 834 -17.05 48.48 3.24
C THR A 834 -16.28 48.63 4.54
N ALA A 835 -15.06 48.05 4.62
CA ALA A 835 -14.15 48.22 5.75
C ALA A 835 -13.49 49.60 5.86
N GLY A 836 -13.77 50.50 4.93
CA GLY A 836 -13.31 51.90 5.00
C GLY A 836 -12.04 52.23 4.21
N ILE A 837 -11.51 51.30 3.45
CA ILE A 837 -10.36 51.58 2.56
C ILE A 837 -10.81 52.42 1.39
N LYS A 838 -10.06 53.48 1.09
CA LYS A 838 -10.38 54.40 -0.02
C LYS A 838 -10.18 53.72 -1.37
N THR A 839 -11.00 54.08 -2.37
CA THR A 839 -10.90 53.54 -3.73
C THR A 839 -9.49 53.65 -4.35
N ALA A 840 -8.78 54.76 -4.03
CA ALA A 840 -7.40 55.01 -4.50
C ALA A 840 -6.36 54.03 -3.87
N GLY A 841 -6.72 53.31 -2.82
CA GLY A 841 -5.89 52.31 -2.17
C GLY A 841 -6.21 50.87 -2.61
N ILE A 842 -7.02 50.68 -3.65
CA ILE A 842 -7.45 49.34 -4.09
C ILE A 842 -7.35 49.23 -5.61
N ASP A 843 -6.49 48.37 -6.10
CA ASP A 843 -6.44 47.96 -7.50
C ASP A 843 -7.05 46.57 -7.67
N VAL A 844 -7.58 46.29 -8.83
CA VAL A 844 -8.09 44.94 -9.22
C VAL A 844 -7.33 44.51 -10.46
N ILE A 845 -6.49 43.51 -10.30
CA ILE A 845 -5.70 42.92 -11.36
C ILE A 845 -5.89 41.39 -11.24
N PRO A 846 -6.85 40.84 -12.01
CA PRO A 846 -7.19 39.42 -11.88
C PRO A 846 -6.05 38.45 -12.20
N ASP A 847 -5.14 38.84 -13.10
CA ASP A 847 -3.96 38.03 -13.43
C ASP A 847 -2.89 38.13 -12.34
N GLU A 848 -2.38 36.96 -11.88
CA GLU A 848 -1.39 36.92 -10.80
C GLU A 848 -0.07 37.57 -11.21
N ALA A 849 0.43 37.26 -12.42
CA ALA A 849 1.72 37.81 -12.87
C ALA A 849 1.68 39.32 -12.96
N GLY A 850 0.59 39.88 -13.51
CA GLY A 850 0.34 41.34 -13.58
C GLY A 850 0.16 41.96 -12.20
N ALA A 851 -0.50 41.28 -11.26
CA ALA A 851 -0.68 41.76 -9.89
C ALA A 851 0.64 41.84 -9.12
N VAL A 852 1.49 40.83 -9.25
CA VAL A 852 2.82 40.80 -8.67
C VAL A 852 3.71 41.89 -9.26
N GLU A 853 3.75 42.03 -10.57
CA GLU A 853 4.51 43.07 -11.26
C GLU A 853 4.07 44.48 -10.84
N ALA A 854 2.76 44.71 -10.74
CA ALA A 854 2.21 46.00 -10.27
C ALA A 854 2.63 46.30 -8.83
N ALA A 855 2.59 45.27 -7.92
CA ALA A 855 2.99 45.43 -6.54
C ALA A 855 4.49 45.81 -6.41
N LEU A 856 5.35 45.08 -7.14
CA LEU A 856 6.79 45.32 -7.16
C LEU A 856 7.09 46.73 -7.73
N SER A 857 6.41 47.14 -8.81
CA SER A 857 6.57 48.47 -9.42
C SER A 857 6.09 49.61 -8.51
N MET A 858 5.17 49.36 -7.58
CA MET A 858 4.70 50.34 -6.58
C MET A 858 5.65 50.49 -5.40
N GLY A 859 6.49 49.47 -5.14
CA GLY A 859 7.42 49.42 -4.00
C GLY A 859 8.42 50.55 -4.02
N LYS A 860 8.60 51.23 -2.88
CA LYS A 860 9.57 52.32 -2.67
C LYS A 860 10.45 51.98 -1.50
N GLU A 861 11.56 52.70 -1.38
CA GLU A 861 12.50 52.51 -0.24
C GLU A 861 11.77 52.51 1.11
N GLY A 862 11.98 51.49 1.88
CA GLY A 862 11.38 51.29 3.18
C GLY A 862 9.99 50.71 3.20
N ASP A 863 9.35 50.41 2.03
CA ASP A 863 8.05 49.74 1.94
C ASP A 863 8.17 48.23 2.24
N LEU A 864 7.03 47.61 2.61
CA LEU A 864 6.84 46.17 2.67
C LEU A 864 5.78 45.75 1.64
N VAL A 865 6.11 44.80 0.81
CA VAL A 865 5.17 44.20 -0.17
C VAL A 865 4.87 42.77 0.24
N LEU A 866 3.64 42.49 0.67
CA LEU A 866 3.15 41.12 0.89
C LEU A 866 2.56 40.57 -0.42
N ILE A 867 2.98 39.38 -0.81
CA ILE A 867 2.42 38.66 -1.95
C ILE A 867 1.82 37.33 -1.47
N LEU A 868 0.49 37.20 -1.53
CA LEU A 868 -0.19 35.93 -1.34
C LEU A 868 -0.26 35.22 -2.71
N GLY A 869 0.74 34.36 -2.97
CA GLY A 869 0.92 33.72 -4.28
C GLY A 869 0.16 32.40 -4.41
N ASP A 870 -0.34 32.09 -5.62
CA ASP A 870 -0.87 30.78 -6.02
C ASP A 870 0.24 29.96 -6.68
N ASP A 871 0.86 30.45 -7.77
CA ASP A 871 2.09 29.86 -8.31
C ASP A 871 3.33 30.48 -7.64
N ILE A 872 3.75 29.85 -6.56
CA ILE A 872 4.87 30.28 -5.73
C ILE A 872 6.19 30.39 -6.50
N THR A 873 6.43 29.48 -7.46
CA THR A 873 7.68 29.48 -8.25
C THR A 873 7.71 30.66 -9.22
N ARG A 874 6.61 30.97 -9.87
CA ARG A 874 6.47 32.11 -10.75
C ARG A 874 6.63 33.44 -9.98
N CYS A 875 5.89 33.58 -8.87
CA CYS A 875 5.99 34.77 -8.01
C CYS A 875 7.43 34.99 -7.52
N TRP A 876 8.12 33.92 -7.09
CA TRP A 876 9.51 34.06 -6.62
C TRP A 876 10.47 34.46 -7.73
N LYS A 877 10.31 33.89 -8.94
CA LYS A 877 11.12 34.31 -10.09
C LYS A 877 10.90 35.78 -10.43
N GLN A 878 9.64 36.27 -10.42
CA GLN A 878 9.34 37.68 -10.65
C GLN A 878 10.01 38.55 -9.56
N ILE A 879 9.93 38.17 -8.29
CA ILE A 879 10.55 38.89 -7.18
C ILE A 879 12.07 38.99 -7.38
N VAL A 880 12.76 37.88 -7.63
CA VAL A 880 14.22 37.83 -7.76
C VAL A 880 14.72 38.58 -9.02
N HIS A 881 13.97 38.53 -10.11
CA HIS A 881 14.37 39.13 -11.39
C HIS A 881 13.80 40.54 -11.62
N PHE A 882 13.05 41.07 -10.67
CA PHE A 882 12.56 42.42 -10.77
C PHE A 882 13.69 43.46 -10.72
N ASP A 883 13.78 44.33 -11.74
CA ASP A 883 14.81 45.33 -11.84
C ASP A 883 14.22 46.70 -11.41
N SER A 884 14.43 47.05 -10.16
CA SER A 884 13.91 48.31 -9.56
C SER A 884 14.50 49.57 -10.16
N GLU A 885 15.61 49.53 -10.92
CA GLU A 885 16.24 50.70 -11.55
C GLU A 885 15.58 51.07 -12.90
N LYS A 886 14.76 50.18 -13.49
CA LYS A 886 14.13 50.35 -14.81
C LYS A 886 12.72 50.97 -14.81
N THR A 887 12.15 51.28 -13.68
CA THR A 887 10.80 51.82 -13.59
C THR A 887 10.73 53.34 -13.81
N ALA A 888 10.79 53.78 -15.08
CA ALA A 888 10.19 55.07 -15.52
C ALA A 888 8.69 54.84 -15.89
N PRO A 889 7.82 55.84 -15.78
CA PRO A 889 6.37 55.65 -15.93
C PRO A 889 6.02 55.16 -17.32
N VAL A 890 5.46 53.93 -17.38
CA VAL A 890 4.97 53.34 -18.64
C VAL A 890 3.60 53.89 -18.97
N ASP A 891 3.52 54.51 -20.14
CA ASP A 891 2.29 54.98 -20.79
C ASP A 891 1.33 53.82 -21.05
N LYS A 892 0.08 53.90 -20.60
CA LYS A 892 -0.94 52.82 -20.60
C LYS A 892 -1.44 52.41 -21.99
N SER A 893 -0.71 52.67 -23.08
CA SER A 893 -1.17 52.39 -24.45
C SER A 893 -0.32 51.41 -25.28
N ALA A 894 0.64 50.74 -24.71
CA ALA A 894 1.41 49.74 -25.45
C ALA A 894 0.83 48.31 -25.29
N LYS A 895 0.19 47.85 -26.36
CA LYS A 895 -0.10 46.39 -26.51
C LYS A 895 1.18 45.60 -26.49
N PHE A 896 1.39 44.79 -25.45
CA PHE A 896 2.46 43.84 -25.40
C PHE A 896 2.30 42.84 -26.54
N LYS A 897 3.28 42.85 -27.48
CA LYS A 897 3.59 41.66 -28.27
C LYS A 897 4.31 40.70 -27.34
N GLN A 898 3.72 39.55 -27.14
CA GLN A 898 4.39 38.38 -26.57
C GLN A 898 5.57 38.05 -27.49
N ASP A 899 6.80 38.38 -27.06
CA ASP A 899 7.96 37.61 -27.47
C ASP A 899 8.01 36.38 -26.55
N GLU A 900 7.43 35.33 -27.03
CA GLU A 900 7.58 33.96 -26.50
C GLU A 900 9.06 33.54 -26.68
N THR A 901 9.88 33.79 -25.71
CA THR A 901 10.99 32.86 -25.45
C THR A 901 10.39 31.71 -24.64
N VAL A 902 9.74 30.85 -25.37
CA VAL A 902 9.36 29.51 -24.94
C VAL A 902 10.62 28.84 -24.45
N VAL A 903 10.75 28.66 -23.13
CA VAL A 903 11.45 27.47 -22.63
C VAL A 903 10.47 26.36 -22.96
N GLU A 904 10.65 25.76 -24.13
CA GLU A 904 9.96 24.55 -24.53
C GLU A 904 10.13 23.54 -23.39
N ASP A 905 9.05 23.25 -22.66
CA ASP A 905 8.91 21.95 -22.04
C ASP A 905 9.03 20.95 -23.20
N PHE A 906 10.16 20.27 -23.28
CA PHE A 906 10.39 19.20 -24.23
C PHE A 906 9.38 18.09 -23.91
N HIS A 907 8.18 18.20 -24.44
CA HIS A 907 7.28 17.08 -24.61
C HIS A 907 7.84 16.25 -25.76
N PHE A 908 8.49 15.21 -25.38
CA PHE A 908 9.04 14.24 -26.25
C PHE A 908 7.93 13.25 -26.63
N GLU A 909 7.37 13.41 -27.82
CA GLU A 909 6.44 12.45 -28.39
C GLU A 909 7.24 11.41 -29.21
N LEU A 910 7.04 10.13 -28.88
CA LEU A 910 7.56 9.04 -29.68
C LEU A 910 6.73 8.94 -30.96
N GLU A 911 7.38 8.91 -32.12
CA GLU A 911 6.73 8.59 -33.38
C GLU A 911 6.28 7.13 -33.39
N GLU A 912 5.25 6.82 -34.17
CA GLU A 912 4.70 5.45 -34.32
C GLU A 912 5.82 4.49 -34.75
N GLY A 913 6.05 3.42 -33.96
CA GLY A 913 7.14 2.45 -34.16
C GLY A 913 8.48 2.82 -33.51
N GLN A 914 8.50 3.77 -32.57
CA GLN A 914 9.68 4.07 -31.73
C GLN A 914 9.44 3.66 -30.28
N LYS A 915 10.50 3.17 -29.62
CA LYS A 915 10.51 2.87 -28.19
C LYS A 915 11.77 3.39 -27.51
N ILE A 916 11.65 3.71 -26.23
CA ILE A 916 12.78 4.06 -25.39
C ILE A 916 13.46 2.76 -24.95
N ILE A 917 14.75 2.63 -25.20
CA ILE A 917 15.58 1.55 -24.67
C ILE A 917 16.70 2.11 -23.82
N GLN A 918 17.03 1.38 -22.77
CA GLN A 918 18.16 1.66 -21.89
C GLN A 918 19.22 0.56 -22.11
N ASP A 919 20.44 0.96 -22.43
CA ASP A 919 21.59 0.08 -22.58
C ASP A 919 22.80 0.64 -21.80
N GLU A 920 23.97 0.01 -21.91
CA GLU A 920 25.21 0.43 -21.23
C GLU A 920 25.66 1.85 -21.60
N ARG A 921 25.11 2.46 -22.65
CA ARG A 921 25.41 3.82 -23.11
C ARG A 921 24.38 4.85 -22.61
N GLY A 922 23.35 4.43 -21.85
CA GLY A 922 22.29 5.27 -21.36
C GLY A 922 20.93 5.00 -22.00
N VAL A 923 20.05 6.00 -21.99
CA VAL A 923 18.69 5.92 -22.54
C VAL A 923 18.67 6.50 -23.96
N ARG A 924 18.10 5.75 -24.90
CA ARG A 924 17.96 6.20 -26.30
C ARG A 924 16.65 5.72 -26.93
N ILE A 925 16.23 6.40 -27.99
CA ILE A 925 15.13 5.98 -28.84
C ILE A 925 15.65 4.96 -29.85
N ALA A 926 14.92 3.87 -29.99
CA ALA A 926 15.17 2.89 -31.03
C ALA A 926 13.87 2.60 -31.80
N LYS A 927 13.98 2.25 -33.07
CA LYS A 927 12.85 1.73 -33.82
C LYS A 927 12.52 0.33 -33.33
N GLU A 928 11.24 0.03 -33.24
CA GLU A 928 10.74 -1.32 -32.98
C GLU A 928 11.08 -2.17 -34.20
N GLU A 929 11.98 -3.16 -34.05
CA GLU A 929 12.20 -4.16 -35.09
C GLU A 929 10.95 -5.04 -35.14
N ALA A 930 10.31 -5.08 -36.29
CA ALA A 930 9.22 -6.02 -36.52
C ALA A 930 9.83 -7.45 -36.54
N ASP A 931 9.38 -8.30 -35.63
CA ASP A 931 9.63 -9.72 -35.62
C ASP A 931 8.93 -10.40 -36.80
#